data_0c28077337b30e7787a275952c9c39f6
#
_entry.id   0c28077337b30e7787a275952c9c39f6
#
_cell.length_a   1.000
_cell.length_b   1.000
_cell.length_c   1.000
_cell.angle_alpha   90.00
_cell.angle_beta   90.00
_cell.angle_gamma   90.00
#
_symmetry.space_group_name_H-M   'P 1'
#
loop_
_entity.id
_entity.type
_entity.pdbx_description
1 polymer ?
#
loop_
_entity_poly.entity_id
_entity_poly.type
_entity_poly.pdbx_seq_one_letter_code
_entity_poly.pdbx_strand_id
1 'polypeptide(L)'
;MKIKADYANDPAWKVLTVKATLPEELKCLDEIAHNMWWVWNYEARDLFRELDVEIYHDVRHNPVMLLERLSFERKEAILKDKALMKRIKSLYEKFRNYMDVKPDTKRPSVAYFCMEYGMHSALKIYSGGLGMLAGDYVKEASDSNVDMCAVGFLYRFGYFTQSLSMDGQQIANYETQNFGSLPIERQLDKDGNPLVIDVPYNNYQVHAYVWRVNVGRVKLYLLDTDNDMNSDFDKPITHALYGGDWENRLKQEILLGIGGMLLLKKLGIKKDIYHCNEGHAALCNLQRLCDYIEEGMSFNQALELVRASGLYTVHTPVPAGHDYFDEGLFGKYMGGYPQKLGISWDEFIGMGRTNPNDKGEKFCMSTFACNTCQEVNGVSMLHGWVSQKMFAPIWKGYFPEENHVGYVTNGVHFPTWVATGWLTNIYQKYLDPKYMSDQSNAKLWEGIYNCPDDELWSTRLEMKQNLIHYIKNQFRDAWLKNQGDPSRVVSLLESMDPNCLMIGFCRRFATYKRAHLLFTDLDHLSKIVNNPERPVMFLFAGKAHPADGAGQGLIKKIYEISQRPEFLGKIIFLEDYDFLLARRLVSGVDIWMNTPTRPLEASGTSGEKAEMNGVVNLSVKDGWWLEGYREGAGWALTEKRTYQNQGYQDQLDAATIYGLLENEIVPLYYDKDKKGISKGWCKVIKNSIAQIAPHYTMKRQLDDYYEKFYNKEAKRFKEISKDNNKLAKDIAQWKEAVAERWDAISVVSSEWDFPVTGCEAGKKYTLKFVINEQGLDDAIGLEKVNIYTDKNGEEKVFSVEPLKMIGYDGNNYTFEAELSPRQFGQYKSAVRMYPKNKNLPHRQDFCYVKWFELPAFKG
;
A
#
# COMPACT_ATOMS: atom_id res chain seq x y z
N MET A 1 -15.07 -77.07 -6.57
CA MET A 1 -13.77 -76.41 -6.90
C MET A 1 -13.35 -75.59 -5.72
N LYS A 2 -12.33 -75.96 -4.92
CA LYS A 2 -11.83 -75.09 -3.86
C LYS A 2 -10.83 -74.11 -4.48
N ILE A 3 -11.18 -72.82 -4.50
CA ILE A 3 -10.21 -71.82 -4.87
C ILE A 3 -9.22 -71.73 -3.72
N LYS A 4 -7.98 -72.18 -3.93
CA LYS A 4 -6.88 -71.90 -3.01
C LYS A 4 -6.50 -70.44 -3.18
N ALA A 5 -6.73 -69.58 -2.16
CA ALA A 5 -6.07 -68.31 -2.07
C ALA A 5 -4.56 -68.56 -1.84
N ASP A 6 -3.75 -68.24 -2.80
CA ASP A 6 -2.30 -68.38 -2.68
C ASP A 6 -1.73 -67.01 -2.31
N TYR A 7 -1.35 -66.85 -1.07
CA TYR A 7 -0.75 -65.60 -0.56
C TYR A 7 0.63 -65.28 -1.20
N ALA A 8 1.21 -66.24 -1.92
CA ALA A 8 2.45 -66.04 -2.65
C ALA A 8 2.28 -65.10 -3.87
N ASN A 9 1.03 -64.83 -4.30
CA ASN A 9 0.73 -63.90 -5.39
C ASN A 9 0.46 -62.46 -4.94
N ASP A 10 0.48 -62.17 -3.63
CA ASP A 10 0.35 -60.79 -3.14
C ASP A 10 1.62 -60.00 -3.47
N PRO A 11 1.48 -58.86 -4.12
CA PRO A 11 2.65 -58.07 -4.51
C PRO A 11 3.39 -57.52 -3.30
N ALA A 12 4.69 -57.73 -3.25
CA ALA A 12 5.57 -57.11 -2.27
C ALA A 12 6.08 -55.78 -2.82
N TRP A 13 5.49 -54.70 -2.33
CA TRP A 13 5.83 -53.35 -2.78
C TRP A 13 7.11 -52.82 -2.12
N LYS A 14 8.00 -52.23 -2.94
CA LYS A 14 9.09 -51.41 -2.45
C LYS A 14 8.82 -49.96 -2.91
N VAL A 15 9.02 -49.00 -2.02
CA VAL A 15 8.96 -47.57 -2.40
C VAL A 15 10.21 -47.27 -3.20
N LEU A 16 10.02 -46.84 -4.45
CA LEU A 16 11.07 -46.32 -5.32
C LEU A 16 10.86 -44.80 -5.41
N THR A 17 11.84 -44.04 -4.97
CA THR A 17 11.84 -42.56 -5.15
C THR A 17 12.69 -42.22 -6.36
N VAL A 18 12.04 -41.68 -7.38
CA VAL A 18 12.73 -41.12 -8.56
C VAL A 18 12.73 -39.61 -8.39
N LYS A 19 13.91 -39.00 -8.25
CA LYS A 19 14.03 -37.56 -8.14
C LYS A 19 14.01 -36.91 -9.55
N ALA A 20 13.17 -35.92 -9.75
CA ALA A 20 13.25 -35.09 -10.92
C ALA A 20 14.53 -34.23 -10.85
N THR A 21 15.42 -34.40 -11.84
CA THR A 21 16.64 -33.60 -11.96
C THR A 21 16.62 -32.82 -13.25
N LEU A 22 17.11 -31.60 -13.23
CA LEU A 22 17.35 -30.83 -14.45
C LEU A 22 18.72 -31.19 -15.02
N PRO A 23 18.81 -31.42 -16.35
CA PRO A 23 20.10 -31.51 -17.04
C PRO A 23 20.94 -30.22 -16.79
N GLU A 24 22.26 -30.35 -16.84
CA GLU A 24 23.19 -29.25 -16.57
C GLU A 24 22.89 -28.00 -17.44
N GLU A 25 22.58 -28.24 -18.72
CA GLU A 25 22.27 -27.21 -19.70
C GLU A 25 20.98 -26.43 -19.39
N LEU A 26 20.09 -26.98 -18.57
CA LEU A 26 18.82 -26.36 -18.16
C LEU A 26 18.84 -25.80 -16.73
N LYS A 27 19.92 -25.94 -15.97
CA LYS A 27 20.02 -25.42 -14.61
C LYS A 27 19.86 -23.89 -14.53
N CYS A 28 20.22 -23.16 -15.57
CA CYS A 28 19.98 -21.74 -15.67
C CYS A 28 18.48 -21.36 -15.55
N LEU A 29 17.57 -22.25 -15.97
CA LEU A 29 16.14 -22.04 -15.82
C LEU A 29 15.69 -22.10 -14.36
N ASP A 30 16.34 -22.94 -13.54
CA ASP A 30 16.06 -23.04 -12.11
C ASP A 30 16.44 -21.74 -11.38
N GLU A 31 17.56 -21.14 -11.71
CA GLU A 31 17.98 -19.84 -11.16
C GLU A 31 16.97 -18.73 -11.53
N ILE A 32 16.49 -18.70 -12.77
CA ILE A 32 15.46 -17.74 -13.18
C ILE A 32 14.14 -18.04 -12.46
N ALA A 33 13.74 -19.31 -12.33
CA ALA A 33 12.49 -19.71 -11.68
C ALA A 33 12.43 -19.32 -10.20
N HIS A 34 13.57 -19.36 -9.49
CA HIS A 34 13.69 -18.93 -8.09
C HIS A 34 13.95 -17.43 -7.92
N ASN A 35 13.88 -16.64 -8.99
CA ASN A 35 13.95 -15.18 -8.93
C ASN A 35 12.68 -14.56 -9.52
N MET A 36 11.95 -13.77 -8.74
CA MET A 36 10.68 -13.16 -9.15
C MET A 36 10.80 -12.22 -10.37
N TRP A 37 12.00 -11.96 -10.89
CA TRP A 37 12.22 -11.19 -12.12
C TRP A 37 11.39 -11.68 -13.32
N TRP A 38 11.17 -12.99 -13.43
CA TRP A 38 10.32 -13.54 -14.48
C TRP A 38 8.87 -13.03 -14.45
N VAL A 39 8.37 -12.56 -13.30
CA VAL A 39 6.98 -12.07 -13.17
C VAL A 39 6.73 -10.86 -14.07
N TRP A 40 7.72 -9.98 -14.18
CA TRP A 40 7.59 -8.75 -14.96
C TRP A 40 8.43 -8.73 -16.25
N ASN A 41 9.12 -9.82 -16.54
CA ASN A 41 9.77 -10.04 -17.82
C ASN A 41 8.92 -10.93 -18.73
N TYR A 42 8.34 -10.35 -19.79
CA TYR A 42 7.43 -11.10 -20.65
C TYR A 42 8.12 -12.22 -21.44
N GLU A 43 9.39 -12.04 -21.84
CA GLU A 43 10.16 -13.06 -22.54
C GLU A 43 10.39 -14.31 -21.67
N ALA A 44 10.62 -14.10 -20.36
CA ALA A 44 10.74 -15.19 -19.40
C ALA A 44 9.40 -15.93 -19.22
N ARG A 45 8.30 -15.22 -19.09
CA ARG A 45 6.97 -15.84 -18.99
C ARG A 45 6.61 -16.64 -20.24
N ASP A 46 6.88 -16.10 -21.41
CA ASP A 46 6.62 -16.78 -22.69
C ASP A 46 7.49 -18.01 -22.85
N LEU A 47 8.77 -17.93 -22.44
CA LEU A 47 9.67 -19.08 -22.47
C LEU A 47 9.17 -20.20 -21.55
N PHE A 48 8.84 -19.92 -20.28
CA PHE A 48 8.31 -20.93 -19.37
C PHE A 48 7.01 -21.55 -19.89
N ARG A 49 6.12 -20.76 -20.47
CA ARG A 49 4.90 -21.29 -21.09
C ARG A 49 5.21 -22.24 -22.25
N GLU A 50 6.20 -21.95 -23.09
CA GLU A 50 6.58 -22.77 -24.23
C GLU A 50 7.25 -24.09 -23.84
N LEU A 51 7.88 -24.16 -22.65
CA LEU A 51 8.46 -25.41 -22.16
C LEU A 51 7.39 -26.51 -22.05
N ASP A 52 6.21 -26.19 -21.54
CA ASP A 52 5.03 -27.05 -21.53
C ASP A 52 3.78 -26.23 -21.18
N VAL A 53 2.90 -26.02 -22.15
CA VAL A 53 1.72 -25.17 -22.03
C VAL A 53 0.71 -25.74 -21.03
N GLU A 54 0.48 -27.04 -21.04
CA GLU A 54 -0.50 -27.70 -20.17
C GLU A 54 -0.05 -27.65 -18.73
N ILE A 55 1.17 -28.09 -18.44
CA ILE A 55 1.73 -28.05 -17.09
C ILE A 55 1.79 -26.59 -16.60
N TYR A 56 2.18 -25.62 -17.43
CA TYR A 56 2.27 -24.21 -17.05
C TYR A 56 0.93 -23.65 -16.56
N HIS A 57 -0.17 -24.03 -17.20
CA HIS A 57 -1.51 -23.65 -16.75
C HIS A 57 -1.94 -24.40 -15.48
N ASP A 58 -1.69 -25.71 -15.40
CA ASP A 58 -2.04 -26.54 -14.26
C ASP A 58 -1.37 -26.05 -12.95
N VAL A 59 -0.11 -25.62 -13.05
CA VAL A 59 0.65 -25.09 -11.90
C VAL A 59 0.42 -23.59 -11.67
N ARG A 60 -0.61 -23.00 -12.29
CA ARG A 60 -0.94 -21.58 -12.17
C ARG A 60 0.26 -20.65 -12.43
N HIS A 61 1.01 -20.98 -13.48
CA HIS A 61 2.18 -20.24 -13.97
C HIS A 61 3.38 -20.22 -12.99
N ASN A 62 3.46 -21.19 -12.07
CA ASN A 62 4.61 -21.33 -11.18
C ASN A 62 5.76 -22.05 -11.90
N PRO A 63 6.88 -21.37 -12.25
CA PRO A 63 7.95 -21.97 -13.03
C PRO A 63 8.75 -23.03 -12.25
N VAL A 64 8.81 -22.95 -10.92
CA VAL A 64 9.47 -23.97 -10.09
C VAL A 64 8.72 -25.29 -10.21
N MET A 65 7.40 -25.27 -10.00
CA MET A 65 6.57 -26.46 -10.18
C MET A 65 6.55 -26.97 -11.63
N LEU A 66 6.59 -26.05 -12.60
CA LEU A 66 6.70 -26.45 -14.02
C LEU A 66 7.96 -27.28 -14.25
N LEU A 67 9.13 -26.81 -13.83
CA LEU A 67 10.40 -27.49 -14.02
C LEU A 67 10.45 -28.85 -13.29
N GLU A 68 9.85 -28.94 -12.10
CA GLU A 68 9.71 -30.19 -11.32
C GLU A 68 8.85 -31.21 -12.07
N ARG A 69 7.77 -30.78 -12.75
CA ARG A 69 6.80 -31.66 -13.40
C ARG A 69 7.14 -32.00 -14.86
N LEU A 70 8.13 -31.35 -15.47
CA LEU A 70 8.57 -31.70 -16.83
C LEU A 70 9.00 -33.16 -16.90
N SER A 71 8.42 -33.92 -17.84
CA SER A 71 8.81 -35.32 -18.07
C SER A 71 10.26 -35.44 -18.60
N PHE A 72 10.84 -36.62 -18.44
CA PHE A 72 12.18 -36.91 -18.98
C PHE A 72 12.22 -36.68 -20.49
N GLU A 73 11.22 -37.20 -21.21
CA GLU A 73 11.08 -37.06 -22.65
C GLU A 73 10.97 -35.61 -23.11
N ARG A 74 10.24 -34.79 -22.33
CA ARG A 74 10.11 -33.37 -22.61
C ARG A 74 11.44 -32.63 -22.42
N LYS A 75 12.18 -32.93 -21.38
CA LYS A 75 13.54 -32.39 -21.15
C LYS A 75 14.50 -32.77 -22.29
N GLU A 76 14.47 -34.03 -22.72
CA GLU A 76 15.22 -34.48 -23.90
C GLU A 76 14.84 -33.74 -25.17
N ALA A 77 13.54 -33.50 -25.40
CA ALA A 77 13.05 -32.75 -26.56
C ALA A 77 13.53 -31.32 -26.58
N ILE A 78 13.49 -30.64 -25.38
CA ILE A 78 14.01 -29.27 -25.22
C ILE A 78 15.50 -29.22 -25.57
N LEU A 79 16.31 -30.13 -25.08
CA LEU A 79 17.76 -30.18 -25.36
C LEU A 79 18.08 -30.37 -26.86
N LYS A 80 17.21 -31.06 -27.60
CA LYS A 80 17.36 -31.29 -29.03
C LYS A 80 16.89 -30.12 -29.87
N ASP A 81 16.05 -29.25 -29.33
CA ASP A 81 15.57 -28.05 -30.01
C ASP A 81 16.60 -26.90 -29.94
N LYS A 82 17.39 -26.77 -31.02
CA LYS A 82 18.45 -25.76 -31.10
C LYS A 82 17.92 -24.31 -31.00
N ALA A 83 16.70 -24.04 -31.50
CA ALA A 83 16.12 -22.69 -31.49
C ALA A 83 15.70 -22.33 -30.07
N LEU A 84 15.02 -23.24 -29.37
CA LEU A 84 14.62 -23.07 -27.99
C LEU A 84 15.84 -22.95 -27.06
N MET A 85 16.86 -23.79 -27.23
CA MET A 85 18.11 -23.72 -26.45
C MET A 85 18.86 -22.39 -26.68
N LYS A 86 18.84 -21.84 -27.88
CA LYS A 86 19.41 -20.51 -28.13
C LYS A 86 18.63 -19.42 -27.39
N ARG A 87 17.31 -19.50 -27.34
CA ARG A 87 16.47 -18.57 -26.62
C ARG A 87 16.69 -18.67 -25.08
N ILE A 88 16.80 -19.88 -24.54
CA ILE A 88 17.14 -20.11 -23.14
C ILE A 88 18.45 -19.42 -22.76
N LYS A 89 19.50 -19.63 -23.57
CA LYS A 89 20.80 -18.98 -23.34
C LYS A 89 20.72 -17.47 -23.41
N SER A 90 20.05 -16.93 -24.43
CA SER A 90 19.88 -15.48 -24.57
C SER A 90 19.09 -14.86 -23.42
N LEU A 91 18.04 -15.52 -22.93
CA LEU A 91 17.28 -15.06 -21.77
C LEU A 91 18.14 -15.09 -20.49
N TYR A 92 18.94 -16.14 -20.31
CA TYR A 92 19.83 -16.23 -19.16
C TYR A 92 20.92 -15.16 -19.17
N GLU A 93 21.50 -14.85 -20.33
CA GLU A 93 22.43 -13.74 -20.50
C GLU A 93 21.77 -12.41 -20.14
N LYS A 94 20.55 -12.18 -20.59
CA LYS A 94 19.75 -10.99 -20.25
C LYS A 94 19.49 -10.89 -18.73
N PHE A 95 19.14 -12.01 -18.11
CA PHE A 95 18.95 -12.12 -16.67
C PHE A 95 20.25 -11.80 -15.90
N ARG A 96 21.39 -12.40 -16.30
CA ARG A 96 22.68 -12.13 -15.66
C ARG A 96 23.10 -10.66 -15.82
N ASN A 97 22.94 -10.09 -16.99
CA ASN A 97 23.21 -8.67 -17.23
C ASN A 97 22.37 -7.76 -16.31
N TYR A 98 21.13 -8.16 -16.04
CA TYR A 98 20.30 -7.45 -15.07
C TYR A 98 20.81 -7.64 -13.63
N MET A 99 21.12 -8.87 -13.24
CA MET A 99 21.50 -9.20 -11.87
C MET A 99 22.89 -8.68 -11.46
N ASP A 100 23.84 -8.64 -12.40
CA ASP A 100 25.26 -8.35 -12.12
C ASP A 100 25.57 -6.84 -11.99
N VAL A 101 24.56 -5.97 -12.13
CA VAL A 101 24.69 -4.54 -11.87
C VAL A 101 24.86 -4.28 -10.38
N LYS A 102 25.92 -3.54 -10.03
CA LYS A 102 26.14 -3.15 -8.62
C LYS A 102 25.09 -2.17 -8.13
N PRO A 103 24.65 -2.27 -6.86
CA PRO A 103 23.69 -1.33 -6.27
C PRO A 103 24.15 0.13 -6.39
N ASP A 104 23.20 1.03 -6.59
CA ASP A 104 23.45 2.47 -6.57
C ASP A 104 23.71 2.92 -5.13
N THR A 105 24.97 3.23 -4.82
CA THR A 105 25.38 3.69 -3.49
C THR A 105 25.23 5.20 -3.27
N LYS A 106 24.76 5.95 -4.27
CA LYS A 106 24.54 7.39 -4.15
C LYS A 106 23.24 7.71 -3.40
N ARG A 107 22.29 6.80 -3.48
CA ARG A 107 21.00 6.93 -2.78
C ARG A 107 21.04 6.21 -1.43
N PRO A 108 20.35 6.71 -0.39
CA PRO A 108 20.24 6.02 0.89
C PRO A 108 19.72 4.60 0.74
N SER A 109 20.27 3.69 1.54
CA SER A 109 19.78 2.31 1.63
C SER A 109 18.57 2.20 2.54
N VAL A 110 17.64 1.27 2.23
CA VAL A 110 16.34 1.17 2.90
C VAL A 110 16.07 -0.25 3.39
N ALA A 111 15.61 -0.39 4.63
CA ALA A 111 14.94 -1.57 5.15
C ALA A 111 13.43 -1.32 5.19
N TYR A 112 12.67 -2.15 4.49
CA TYR A 112 11.22 -1.99 4.28
C TYR A 112 10.46 -3.10 4.98
N PHE A 113 9.53 -2.75 5.87
CA PHE A 113 8.78 -3.69 6.71
C PHE A 113 7.30 -3.66 6.35
N CYS A 114 6.74 -4.82 6.00
CA CYS A 114 5.32 -4.99 5.71
C CYS A 114 4.87 -6.43 5.99
N MET A 115 3.63 -6.61 6.44
CA MET A 115 3.06 -7.95 6.67
C MET A 115 2.73 -8.71 5.39
N GLU A 116 2.59 -8.04 4.26
CA GLU A 116 2.14 -8.65 3.02
C GLU A 116 2.85 -8.07 1.80
N TYR A 117 3.12 -8.95 0.82
CA TYR A 117 3.76 -8.59 -0.45
C TYR A 117 3.10 -9.32 -1.61
N GLY A 118 2.44 -8.59 -2.48
CA GLY A 118 1.79 -9.12 -3.67
C GLY A 118 2.76 -9.28 -4.83
N MET A 119 3.38 -10.45 -4.93
CA MET A 119 4.36 -10.76 -5.97
C MET A 119 3.74 -11.42 -7.21
N HIS A 120 3.04 -12.53 -6.98
CA HIS A 120 2.41 -13.37 -7.99
C HIS A 120 1.48 -14.38 -7.31
N SER A 121 0.53 -14.98 -8.05
CA SER A 121 -0.35 -16.02 -7.53
C SER A 121 0.38 -17.28 -7.05
N ALA A 122 1.61 -17.52 -7.52
CA ALA A 122 2.45 -18.62 -7.06
C ALA A 122 2.94 -18.46 -5.62
N LEU A 123 2.93 -17.26 -5.06
CA LEU A 123 3.38 -16.96 -3.70
C LEU A 123 2.28 -16.22 -2.95
N LYS A 124 1.52 -16.96 -2.14
CA LYS A 124 0.32 -16.44 -1.45
C LYS A 124 0.69 -15.75 -0.14
N ILE A 125 1.33 -14.59 -0.22
CA ILE A 125 1.74 -13.77 0.94
C ILE A 125 1.13 -12.36 0.90
N TYR A 126 -0.03 -12.20 0.30
CA TYR A 126 -0.78 -10.94 0.25
C TYR A 126 -2.30 -11.21 0.26
N SER A 127 -3.07 -10.18 0.61
CA SER A 127 -4.55 -10.23 0.57
C SER A 127 -5.16 -9.17 -0.33
N GLY A 128 -4.62 -7.95 -0.35
CA GLY A 128 -5.24 -6.81 -1.01
C GLY A 128 -4.25 -5.75 -1.49
N GLY A 129 -4.76 -4.50 -1.56
CA GLY A 129 -4.03 -3.37 -2.14
C GLY A 129 -2.72 -3.03 -1.46
N LEU A 130 -2.65 -3.16 -0.13
CA LEU A 130 -1.42 -2.92 0.64
C LEU A 130 -0.28 -3.86 0.19
N GLY A 131 -0.59 -5.16 0.08
CA GLY A 131 0.39 -6.14 -0.36
C GLY A 131 0.80 -5.97 -1.81
N MET A 132 -0.15 -5.64 -2.68
CA MET A 132 0.16 -5.33 -4.09
C MET A 132 1.09 -4.13 -4.21
N LEU A 133 0.86 -3.07 -3.43
CA LEU A 133 1.73 -1.91 -3.37
C LEU A 133 3.14 -2.29 -2.89
N ALA A 134 3.24 -3.02 -1.77
CA ALA A 134 4.53 -3.45 -1.23
C ALA A 134 5.30 -4.34 -2.21
N GLY A 135 4.61 -5.25 -2.90
CA GLY A 135 5.18 -6.08 -3.96
C GLY A 135 5.71 -5.27 -5.13
N ASP A 136 4.91 -4.34 -5.63
CA ASP A 136 5.30 -3.43 -6.72
C ASP A 136 6.49 -2.54 -6.30
N TYR A 137 6.50 -2.09 -5.04
CA TYR A 137 7.56 -1.24 -4.51
C TYR A 137 8.94 -1.94 -4.51
N VAL A 138 9.01 -3.19 -4.05
CA VAL A 138 10.27 -3.93 -4.04
C VAL A 138 10.70 -4.38 -5.45
N LYS A 139 9.77 -4.59 -6.38
CA LYS A 139 10.08 -4.82 -7.80
C LYS A 139 10.72 -3.58 -8.43
N GLU A 140 10.12 -2.41 -8.21
CA GLU A 140 10.68 -1.15 -8.71
C GLU A 140 12.03 -0.82 -8.08
N ALA A 141 12.19 -1.07 -6.77
CA ALA A 141 13.47 -0.91 -6.10
C ALA A 141 14.57 -1.75 -6.76
N SER A 142 14.23 -2.95 -7.23
CA SER A 142 15.12 -3.78 -8.04
C SER A 142 15.41 -3.15 -9.40
N ASP A 143 14.38 -2.74 -10.15
CA ASP A 143 14.55 -2.14 -11.49
C ASP A 143 15.32 -0.81 -11.43
N SER A 144 15.06 0.00 -10.42
CA SER A 144 15.79 1.26 -10.13
C SER A 144 17.15 1.06 -9.46
N ASN A 145 17.56 -0.19 -9.23
CA ASN A 145 18.85 -0.57 -8.66
C ASN A 145 19.18 0.11 -7.31
N VAL A 146 18.18 0.27 -6.45
CA VAL A 146 18.37 0.80 -5.09
C VAL A 146 18.81 -0.29 -4.12
N ASP A 147 19.65 0.07 -3.16
CA ASP A 147 20.05 -0.81 -2.06
C ASP A 147 18.91 -0.92 -1.04
N MET A 148 18.02 -1.88 -1.28
CA MET A 148 16.87 -2.17 -0.42
C MET A 148 16.85 -3.63 0.00
N CYS A 149 16.44 -3.88 1.24
CA CYS A 149 15.95 -5.19 1.70
C CYS A 149 14.56 -5.04 2.28
N ALA A 150 13.80 -6.12 2.26
CA ALA A 150 12.45 -6.14 2.79
C ALA A 150 12.25 -7.29 3.77
N VAL A 151 11.32 -7.13 4.71
CA VAL A 151 10.99 -8.12 5.75
C VAL A 151 9.48 -8.34 5.78
N GLY A 152 9.06 -9.60 5.86
CA GLY A 152 7.68 -10.02 5.94
C GLY A 152 7.53 -11.43 6.49
N PHE A 153 6.44 -12.09 6.18
CA PHE A 153 6.11 -13.43 6.64
C PHE A 153 5.93 -14.42 5.50
N LEU A 154 6.31 -15.66 5.74
CA LEU A 154 5.90 -16.80 4.91
C LEU A 154 4.70 -17.48 5.57
N TYR A 155 3.52 -17.30 4.98
CA TYR A 155 2.30 -17.86 5.52
C TYR A 155 2.10 -19.32 5.07
N ARG A 156 1.78 -20.20 6.01
CA ARG A 156 1.51 -21.62 5.73
C ARG A 156 0.30 -21.82 4.81
N PHE A 157 -0.78 -21.07 5.07
CA PHE A 157 -2.02 -21.10 4.29
C PHE A 157 -2.20 -19.88 3.39
N GLY A 158 -1.44 -18.82 3.64
CA GLY A 158 -1.56 -17.56 2.91
C GLY A 158 -2.89 -16.86 3.15
N TYR A 159 -3.47 -16.30 2.08
CA TYR A 159 -4.84 -15.82 2.05
C TYR A 159 -5.72 -16.83 1.30
N PHE A 160 -7.00 -16.91 1.63
CA PHE A 160 -7.88 -17.96 1.12
C PHE A 160 -8.14 -17.88 -0.39
N THR A 161 -8.42 -19.03 -1.02
CA THR A 161 -9.04 -19.10 -2.32
C THR A 161 -10.55 -19.08 -2.15
N GLN A 162 -11.23 -18.32 -3.04
CA GLN A 162 -12.66 -18.13 -2.96
C GLN A 162 -13.38 -19.08 -3.91
N SER A 163 -14.43 -19.74 -3.40
CA SER A 163 -15.49 -20.33 -4.20
C SER A 163 -16.84 -19.80 -3.73
N LEU A 164 -17.87 -19.91 -4.57
CA LEU A 164 -19.23 -19.60 -4.22
C LEU A 164 -20.06 -20.87 -4.14
N SER A 165 -20.99 -20.91 -3.18
CA SER A 165 -22.04 -21.93 -3.16
C SER A 165 -23.09 -21.67 -4.25
N MET A 166 -24.00 -22.60 -4.46
CA MET A 166 -25.08 -22.46 -5.47
C MET A 166 -25.99 -21.24 -5.23
N ASP A 167 -26.09 -20.77 -3.99
CA ASP A 167 -26.84 -19.58 -3.60
C ASP A 167 -25.98 -18.31 -3.47
N GLY A 168 -24.73 -18.37 -3.94
CA GLY A 168 -23.84 -17.21 -3.98
C GLY A 168 -23.12 -16.88 -2.68
N GLN A 169 -23.17 -17.77 -1.67
CA GLN A 169 -22.43 -17.56 -0.42
C GLN A 169 -20.94 -17.80 -0.63
N GLN A 170 -20.11 -16.87 -0.18
CA GLN A 170 -18.65 -17.02 -0.22
C GLN A 170 -18.17 -18.14 0.69
N ILE A 171 -17.30 -18.99 0.14
CA ILE A 171 -16.59 -20.05 0.87
C ILE A 171 -15.09 -19.73 0.82
N ALA A 172 -14.49 -19.64 1.99
CA ALA A 172 -13.05 -19.41 2.14
C ALA A 172 -12.32 -20.76 2.26
N ASN A 173 -11.50 -21.09 1.25
CA ASN A 173 -10.74 -22.32 1.22
C ASN A 173 -9.27 -22.00 1.54
N TYR A 174 -8.73 -22.64 2.57
CA TYR A 174 -7.33 -22.51 2.98
C TYR A 174 -6.54 -23.75 2.57
N GLU A 175 -5.58 -23.54 1.67
CA GLU A 175 -4.72 -24.62 1.17
C GLU A 175 -3.32 -24.47 1.75
N THR A 176 -2.74 -25.58 2.22
CA THR A 176 -1.36 -25.60 2.71
C THR A 176 -0.38 -25.36 1.57
N GLN A 177 0.44 -24.34 1.68
CA GLN A 177 1.53 -24.09 0.73
C GLN A 177 2.66 -25.11 0.93
N ASN A 178 3.09 -25.73 -0.15
CA ASN A 178 4.32 -26.53 -0.16
C ASN A 178 5.52 -25.59 -0.41
N PHE A 179 6.24 -25.23 0.63
CA PHE A 179 7.36 -24.29 0.53
C PHE A 179 8.48 -24.76 -0.38
N GLY A 180 8.67 -26.08 -0.56
CA GLY A 180 9.67 -26.62 -1.47
C GLY A 180 9.40 -26.37 -2.95
N SER A 181 8.13 -26.11 -3.31
CA SER A 181 7.72 -25.86 -4.71
C SER A 181 7.42 -24.39 -4.98
N LEU A 182 7.80 -23.47 -4.06
CA LEU A 182 7.65 -22.03 -4.23
C LEU A 182 8.95 -21.41 -4.75
N PRO A 183 8.89 -20.24 -5.39
CA PRO A 183 10.07 -19.49 -5.84
C PRO A 183 10.79 -18.79 -4.68
N ILE A 184 11.16 -19.55 -3.66
CA ILE A 184 11.81 -19.10 -2.44
C ILE A 184 12.98 -20.01 -2.08
N GLU A 185 13.93 -19.50 -1.32
CA GLU A 185 15.07 -20.26 -0.84
C GLU A 185 15.16 -20.19 0.68
N ARG A 186 15.51 -21.30 1.34
CA ARG A 186 15.79 -21.28 2.77
C ARG A 186 17.10 -20.54 3.04
N GLN A 187 17.05 -19.54 3.92
CA GLN A 187 18.26 -18.86 4.36
C GLN A 187 19.05 -19.77 5.30
N LEU A 188 20.33 -19.96 5.01
CA LEU A 188 21.22 -20.76 5.82
C LEU A 188 22.15 -19.87 6.64
N ASP A 189 22.63 -20.39 7.75
CA ASP A 189 23.71 -19.83 8.54
C ASP A 189 25.10 -20.14 7.92
N LYS A 190 26.17 -19.74 8.59
CA LYS A 190 27.54 -19.94 8.11
C LYS A 190 27.96 -21.41 8.06
N ASP A 191 27.30 -22.26 8.82
CA ASP A 191 27.59 -23.70 8.93
C ASP A 191 26.70 -24.55 7.99
N GLY A 192 25.85 -23.88 7.21
CA GLY A 192 24.91 -24.52 6.26
C GLY A 192 23.64 -25.03 6.90
N ASN A 193 23.35 -24.70 8.16
CA ASN A 193 22.10 -25.03 8.81
C ASN A 193 21.02 -23.95 8.54
N PRO A 194 19.74 -24.29 8.63
CA PRO A 194 18.68 -23.29 8.54
C PRO A 194 18.85 -22.17 9.55
N LEU A 195 18.83 -20.92 9.06
CA LEU A 195 18.93 -19.75 9.93
C LEU A 195 17.68 -19.63 10.79
N VAL A 196 17.87 -19.54 12.11
CA VAL A 196 16.80 -19.39 13.11
C VAL A 196 16.96 -18.04 13.80
N ILE A 197 15.85 -17.33 13.95
CA ILE A 197 15.75 -16.09 14.74
C ILE A 197 14.96 -16.39 16.00
N ASP A 198 15.53 -16.07 17.16
CA ASP A 198 14.92 -16.21 18.47
C ASP A 198 14.32 -14.87 18.88
N VAL A 199 12.99 -14.78 18.87
CA VAL A 199 12.26 -13.54 19.13
C VAL A 199 11.71 -13.56 20.55
N PRO A 200 12.02 -12.57 21.42
CA PRO A 200 11.55 -12.55 22.79
C PRO A 200 10.06 -12.16 22.88
N TYR A 201 9.29 -13.00 23.57
CA TYR A 201 7.88 -12.78 23.92
C TYR A 201 7.74 -12.74 25.45
N ASN A 202 8.30 -11.67 26.06
CA ASN A 202 8.42 -11.48 27.50
C ASN A 202 9.19 -12.64 28.19
N ASN A 203 8.51 -13.67 28.69
CA ASN A 203 9.10 -14.73 29.50
C ASN A 203 9.55 -15.98 28.70
N TYR A 204 9.35 -15.98 27.39
CA TYR A 204 9.73 -17.09 26.48
C TYR A 204 10.17 -16.56 25.12
N GLN A 205 10.62 -17.45 24.26
CA GLN A 205 11.06 -17.12 22.90
C GLN A 205 10.21 -17.86 21.87
N VAL A 206 9.97 -17.20 20.75
CA VAL A 206 9.41 -17.79 19.53
C VAL A 206 10.53 -17.90 18.50
N HIS A 207 10.65 -19.08 17.91
CA HIS A 207 11.70 -19.41 16.95
C HIS A 207 11.16 -19.30 15.53
N ALA A 208 11.79 -18.48 14.69
CA ALA A 208 11.40 -18.33 13.30
C ALA A 208 12.51 -18.81 12.37
N TYR A 209 12.16 -19.69 11.41
CA TYR A 209 12.98 -19.90 10.24
C TYR A 209 12.94 -18.70 9.32
N VAL A 210 13.99 -18.54 8.54
CA VAL A 210 14.11 -17.45 7.56
C VAL A 210 14.12 -18.03 6.17
N TRP A 211 13.23 -17.50 5.33
CA TRP A 211 13.19 -17.77 3.90
C TRP A 211 13.53 -16.50 3.13
N ARG A 212 14.04 -16.65 1.94
CA ARG A 212 14.42 -15.55 1.07
C ARG A 212 13.69 -15.65 -0.26
N VAL A 213 13.05 -14.55 -0.66
CA VAL A 213 12.55 -14.34 -2.02
C VAL A 213 13.54 -13.42 -2.73
N ASN A 214 14.04 -13.85 -3.88
CA ASN A 214 14.84 -13.01 -4.75
C ASN A 214 13.88 -12.21 -5.65
N VAL A 215 13.72 -10.92 -5.37
CA VAL A 215 12.89 -10.00 -6.17
C VAL A 215 13.83 -9.21 -7.09
N GLY A 216 14.25 -9.83 -8.19
CA GLY A 216 15.39 -9.34 -8.93
C GLY A 216 16.61 -9.23 -8.02
N ARG A 217 17.17 -8.03 -7.88
CA ARG A 217 18.34 -7.71 -7.02
C ARG A 217 17.96 -7.49 -5.55
N VAL A 218 16.69 -7.19 -5.24
CA VAL A 218 16.22 -6.98 -3.86
C VAL A 218 15.99 -8.32 -3.15
N LYS A 219 16.36 -8.39 -1.89
CA LYS A 219 16.10 -9.55 -1.03
C LYS A 219 14.93 -9.26 -0.11
N LEU A 220 13.89 -10.09 -0.22
CA LEU A 220 12.77 -10.11 0.72
C LEU A 220 12.95 -11.30 1.65
N TYR A 221 13.10 -11.02 2.94
CA TYR A 221 13.23 -12.04 3.98
C TYR A 221 11.87 -12.30 4.61
N LEU A 222 11.49 -13.58 4.70
CA LEU A 222 10.22 -14.03 5.23
C LEU A 222 10.44 -14.87 6.47
N LEU A 223 9.77 -14.51 7.57
CA LEU A 223 9.81 -15.21 8.84
C LEU A 223 8.71 -16.29 8.87
N ASP A 224 9.06 -17.47 9.41
CA ASP A 224 8.19 -18.65 9.46
C ASP A 224 8.29 -19.30 10.85
N THR A 225 7.18 -19.24 11.61
CA THR A 225 7.09 -19.84 12.96
C THR A 225 6.51 -21.25 12.97
N ASP A 226 6.05 -21.76 11.83
CA ASP A 226 5.48 -23.11 11.72
C ASP A 226 6.56 -24.19 11.70
N ASN A 227 7.17 -24.40 12.87
CA ASN A 227 8.26 -25.35 13.09
C ASN A 227 8.18 -26.00 14.47
N ASP A 228 8.87 -27.14 14.67
CA ASP A 228 8.77 -27.95 15.86
C ASP A 228 9.52 -27.39 17.10
N MET A 229 10.24 -26.27 16.94
CA MET A 229 10.84 -25.56 18.09
C MET A 229 9.79 -24.77 18.88
N ASN A 230 8.65 -24.47 18.24
CA ASN A 230 7.56 -23.69 18.83
C ASN A 230 6.46 -24.58 19.40
N SER A 231 5.74 -24.05 20.37
CA SER A 231 4.51 -24.63 20.88
C SER A 231 3.41 -24.62 19.82
N ASP A 232 2.39 -25.47 19.98
CA ASP A 232 1.22 -25.46 19.10
C ASP A 232 0.41 -24.16 19.19
N PHE A 233 0.65 -23.35 20.22
CA PHE A 233 0.08 -22.03 20.38
C PHE A 233 0.84 -20.94 19.58
N ASP A 234 2.11 -21.15 19.28
CA ASP A 234 2.97 -20.16 18.59
C ASP A 234 3.22 -20.50 17.12
N LYS A 235 3.16 -21.77 16.72
CA LYS A 235 3.20 -22.17 15.30
C LYS A 235 2.23 -21.37 14.44
N PRO A 236 0.96 -21.12 14.86
CA PRO A 236 -0.02 -20.42 14.05
C PRO A 236 0.23 -18.93 13.80
N ILE A 237 1.23 -18.30 14.42
CA ILE A 237 1.53 -16.87 14.20
C ILE A 237 1.69 -16.57 12.71
N THR A 238 2.35 -17.45 11.94
CA THR A 238 2.53 -17.30 10.49
C THR A 238 1.68 -18.28 9.67
N HIS A 239 0.52 -18.73 10.19
CA HIS A 239 -0.36 -19.61 9.42
C HIS A 239 -1.17 -18.84 8.38
N ALA A 240 -1.88 -17.79 8.77
CA ALA A 240 -2.77 -17.05 7.89
C ALA A 240 -2.59 -15.56 8.03
N LEU A 241 -2.61 -14.89 6.88
CA LEU A 241 -2.62 -13.42 6.81
C LEU A 241 -3.97 -12.89 7.33
N TYR A 242 -3.91 -11.96 8.29
CA TYR A 242 -5.09 -11.44 9.01
C TYR A 242 -5.95 -12.51 9.68
N GLY A 243 -5.33 -13.64 10.02
CA GLY A 243 -5.97 -14.73 10.75
C GLY A 243 -5.82 -14.61 12.26
N GLY A 244 -6.69 -15.30 13.00
CA GLY A 244 -6.69 -15.32 14.46
C GLY A 244 -7.36 -14.09 15.08
N ASP A 245 -7.11 -13.92 16.37
CA ASP A 245 -7.63 -12.84 17.20
C ASP A 245 -6.63 -11.68 17.38
N TRP A 246 -6.98 -10.71 18.22
CA TRP A 246 -6.10 -9.57 18.55
C TRP A 246 -4.79 -9.99 19.23
N GLU A 247 -4.78 -11.12 19.95
CA GLU A 247 -3.56 -11.67 20.53
C GLU A 247 -2.62 -12.20 19.46
N ASN A 248 -3.13 -12.95 18.48
CA ASN A 248 -2.34 -13.39 17.33
C ASN A 248 -1.84 -12.20 16.50
N ARG A 249 -2.66 -11.15 16.36
CA ARG A 249 -2.26 -9.92 15.69
C ARG A 249 -1.07 -9.26 16.37
N LEU A 250 -1.11 -9.09 17.69
CA LEU A 250 0.03 -8.54 18.45
C LEU A 250 1.28 -9.41 18.28
N LYS A 251 1.14 -10.73 18.35
CA LYS A 251 2.27 -11.66 18.12
C LYS A 251 2.88 -11.49 16.73
N GLN A 252 2.06 -11.33 15.70
CA GLN A 252 2.55 -11.05 14.34
C GLN A 252 3.34 -9.73 14.28
N GLU A 253 2.87 -8.68 14.93
CA GLU A 253 3.55 -7.39 14.92
C GLU A 253 4.88 -7.40 15.70
N ILE A 254 4.93 -8.14 16.81
CA ILE A 254 6.19 -8.41 17.53
C ILE A 254 7.17 -9.15 16.63
N LEU A 255 6.71 -10.21 15.96
CA LEU A 255 7.55 -11.00 15.05
C LEU A 255 8.08 -10.14 13.90
N LEU A 256 7.23 -9.32 13.26
CA LEU A 256 7.62 -8.48 12.13
C LEU A 256 8.66 -7.43 12.54
N GLY A 257 8.33 -6.63 13.55
CA GLY A 257 9.16 -5.49 13.95
C GLY A 257 10.42 -5.94 14.69
N ILE A 258 10.26 -6.60 15.81
CA ILE A 258 11.38 -7.05 16.66
C ILE A 258 12.13 -8.19 15.99
N GLY A 259 11.42 -9.23 15.56
CA GLY A 259 12.00 -10.38 14.86
C GLY A 259 12.71 -9.96 13.57
N GLY A 260 12.12 -9.04 12.80
CA GLY A 260 12.72 -8.50 11.58
C GLY A 260 14.03 -7.75 11.84
N MET A 261 14.10 -6.93 12.88
CA MET A 261 15.35 -6.25 13.25
C MET A 261 16.42 -7.21 13.76
N LEU A 262 16.04 -8.21 14.57
CA LEU A 262 16.96 -9.27 15.00
C LEU A 262 17.51 -10.06 13.82
N LEU A 263 16.67 -10.33 12.82
CA LEU A 263 17.08 -10.96 11.55
C LEU A 263 18.15 -10.11 10.83
N LEU A 264 17.87 -8.82 10.62
CA LEU A 264 18.83 -7.93 9.94
C LEU A 264 20.16 -7.87 10.70
N LYS A 265 20.11 -7.77 12.04
CA LYS A 265 21.30 -7.79 12.92
C LYS A 265 22.09 -9.11 12.75
N LYS A 266 21.41 -10.26 12.73
CA LYS A 266 22.03 -11.58 12.56
C LYS A 266 22.66 -11.77 11.18
N LEU A 267 22.08 -11.17 10.15
CA LEU A 267 22.65 -11.14 8.79
C LEU A 267 23.73 -10.08 8.59
N GLY A 268 23.98 -9.22 9.58
CA GLY A 268 24.93 -8.10 9.47
C GLY A 268 24.44 -7.00 8.52
N ILE A 269 23.13 -6.88 8.30
CA ILE A 269 22.52 -5.88 7.41
C ILE A 269 22.18 -4.64 8.22
N LYS A 270 22.76 -3.50 7.84
CA LYS A 270 22.44 -2.18 8.37
C LYS A 270 22.03 -1.27 7.21
N LYS A 271 20.97 -0.50 7.39
CA LYS A 271 20.44 0.42 6.39
C LYS A 271 20.39 1.85 6.93
N ASP A 272 20.34 2.81 6.00
CA ASP A 272 20.25 4.23 6.35
C ASP A 272 18.85 4.59 6.83
N ILE A 273 17.81 3.98 6.24
CA ILE A 273 16.40 4.26 6.50
C ILE A 273 15.66 2.97 6.87
N TYR A 274 14.76 3.09 7.83
CA TYR A 274 13.83 2.03 8.25
C TYR A 274 12.40 2.49 7.99
N HIS A 275 11.76 1.90 6.99
CA HIS A 275 10.44 2.29 6.52
C HIS A 275 9.36 1.36 7.09
N CYS A 276 8.52 1.90 7.95
CA CYS A 276 7.33 1.23 8.46
C CYS A 276 6.17 1.41 7.47
N ASN A 277 5.88 0.39 6.68
CA ASN A 277 4.74 0.40 5.76
C ASN A 277 3.49 -0.07 6.49
N GLU A 278 2.73 0.84 7.08
CA GLU A 278 1.63 0.69 8.02
C GLU A 278 2.10 0.49 9.49
N GLY A 279 1.19 0.73 10.43
CA GLY A 279 1.43 0.68 11.88
C GLY A 279 1.93 -0.68 12.38
N HIS A 280 1.53 -1.76 11.74
CA HIS A 280 1.95 -3.11 12.12
C HIS A 280 3.47 -3.37 12.07
N ALA A 281 4.23 -2.50 11.43
CA ALA A 281 5.69 -2.57 11.37
C ALA A 281 6.39 -1.77 12.48
N ALA A 282 5.66 -0.98 13.28
CA ALA A 282 6.22 0.04 14.17
C ALA A 282 7.19 -0.50 15.24
N LEU A 283 7.02 -1.74 15.68
CA LEU A 283 7.88 -2.35 16.69
C LEU A 283 9.33 -2.59 16.20
N CYS A 284 9.64 -2.40 14.90
CA CYS A 284 11.02 -2.36 14.46
C CYS A 284 11.80 -1.22 15.14
N ASN A 285 11.14 -0.08 15.39
CA ASN A 285 11.72 1.05 16.09
C ASN A 285 11.97 0.74 17.58
N LEU A 286 11.14 -0.08 18.21
CA LEU A 286 11.38 -0.53 19.58
C LEU A 286 12.68 -1.33 19.69
N GLN A 287 12.93 -2.27 18.78
CA GLN A 287 14.18 -3.03 18.79
C GLN A 287 15.39 -2.12 18.51
N ARG A 288 15.25 -1.15 17.61
CA ARG A 288 16.29 -0.15 17.34
C ARG A 288 16.62 0.71 18.57
N LEU A 289 15.59 1.10 19.35
CA LEU A 289 15.80 1.77 20.64
C LEU A 289 16.62 0.90 21.59
N CYS A 290 16.24 -0.38 21.73
CA CYS A 290 17.00 -1.32 22.58
C CYS A 290 18.46 -1.45 22.13
N ASP A 291 18.72 -1.54 20.83
CA ASP A 291 20.06 -1.68 20.28
C ASP A 291 20.95 -0.47 20.65
N TYR A 292 20.46 0.76 20.51
CA TYR A 292 21.20 1.97 20.90
C TYR A 292 21.39 2.09 22.42
N ILE A 293 20.42 1.63 23.22
CA ILE A 293 20.56 1.62 24.67
C ILE A 293 21.59 0.59 25.14
N GLU A 294 21.65 -0.58 24.48
CA GLU A 294 22.70 -1.57 24.69
C GLU A 294 24.12 -1.01 24.35
N GLU A 295 24.18 -0.08 23.39
CA GLU A 295 25.41 0.66 23.03
C GLU A 295 25.75 1.78 24.04
N GLY A 296 24.96 1.97 25.12
CA GLY A 296 25.22 2.90 26.23
C GLY A 296 24.52 4.26 26.15
N MET A 297 23.52 4.40 25.28
CA MET A 297 22.71 5.63 25.19
C MET A 297 21.55 5.62 26.19
N SER A 298 21.11 6.80 26.66
CA SER A 298 19.84 6.92 27.34
C SER A 298 18.66 6.75 26.38
N PHE A 299 17.47 6.46 26.91
CA PHE A 299 16.26 6.34 26.10
C PHE A 299 16.01 7.59 25.24
N ASN A 300 16.10 8.79 25.81
CA ASN A 300 15.88 10.04 25.07
C ASN A 300 16.91 10.26 23.96
N GLN A 301 18.16 9.90 24.19
CA GLN A 301 19.23 9.97 23.19
C GLN A 301 19.00 8.96 22.05
N ALA A 302 18.64 7.72 22.39
CA ALA A 302 18.34 6.68 21.43
C ALA A 302 17.12 7.04 20.57
N LEU A 303 16.10 7.65 21.16
CA LEU A 303 14.89 8.09 20.46
C LEU A 303 15.20 9.13 19.37
N GLU A 304 16.11 10.07 19.61
CA GLU A 304 16.52 11.05 18.61
C GLU A 304 17.16 10.37 17.38
N LEU A 305 17.98 9.34 17.59
CA LEU A 305 18.60 8.59 16.50
C LEU A 305 17.61 7.71 15.73
N VAL A 306 16.74 7.01 16.46
CA VAL A 306 15.74 6.13 15.85
C VAL A 306 14.77 6.94 14.99
N ARG A 307 14.29 8.07 15.51
CA ARG A 307 13.41 8.99 14.77
C ARG A 307 14.05 9.50 13.49
N ALA A 308 15.31 9.93 13.55
CA ALA A 308 16.02 10.58 12.44
C ALA A 308 16.18 9.69 11.19
N SER A 309 15.96 8.39 11.29
CA SER A 309 16.05 7.43 10.18
C SER A 309 14.83 6.54 10.05
N GLY A 310 13.67 6.99 10.58
CA GLY A 310 12.42 6.25 10.58
C GLY A 310 11.33 6.97 9.82
N LEU A 311 10.75 6.32 8.81
CA LEU A 311 9.59 6.77 8.05
C LEU A 311 8.39 5.90 8.36
N TYR A 312 7.23 6.50 8.61
CA TYR A 312 5.95 5.82 8.75
C TYR A 312 5.00 6.22 7.62
N THR A 313 4.57 5.24 6.84
CA THR A 313 3.52 5.41 5.82
C THR A 313 2.21 4.81 6.33
N VAL A 314 1.18 5.63 6.47
CA VAL A 314 -0.17 5.20 6.84
C VAL A 314 -1.00 4.89 5.60
N HIS A 315 -1.70 3.76 5.62
CA HIS A 315 -2.62 3.34 4.57
C HIS A 315 -4.09 3.36 5.03
N THR A 316 -4.31 3.44 6.32
CA THR A 316 -5.65 3.40 6.93
C THR A 316 -6.29 4.79 6.90
N PRO A 317 -7.51 4.94 6.33
CA PRO A 317 -8.15 6.25 6.18
C PRO A 317 -9.03 6.67 7.37
N VAL A 318 -9.20 5.79 8.38
CA VAL A 318 -10.07 6.02 9.54
C VAL A 318 -9.42 5.54 10.83
N PRO A 319 -9.60 6.25 11.97
CA PRO A 319 -9.00 5.86 13.24
C PRO A 319 -9.33 4.44 13.69
N ALA A 320 -10.56 4.00 13.52
CA ALA A 320 -11.02 2.67 13.93
C ALA A 320 -10.36 1.50 13.17
N GLY A 321 -9.66 1.77 12.06
CA GLY A 321 -8.95 0.77 11.28
C GLY A 321 -7.51 0.54 11.72
N HIS A 322 -6.98 1.30 12.71
CA HIS A 322 -5.65 1.08 13.26
C HIS A 322 -5.63 -0.09 14.25
N ASP A 323 -4.44 -0.62 14.52
CA ASP A 323 -4.25 -1.67 15.48
C ASP A 323 -4.15 -1.10 16.91
N TYR A 324 -5.10 -1.49 17.76
CA TYR A 324 -5.21 -1.08 19.16
C TYR A 324 -5.16 -2.29 20.07
N PHE A 325 -4.30 -2.24 21.09
CA PHE A 325 -4.14 -3.32 22.06
C PHE A 325 -4.47 -2.84 23.48
N ASP A 326 -5.27 -3.62 24.18
CA ASP A 326 -5.54 -3.39 25.60
C ASP A 326 -4.23 -3.47 26.39
N GLU A 327 -4.09 -2.63 27.42
CA GLU A 327 -2.88 -2.56 28.26
C GLU A 327 -2.49 -3.92 28.84
N GLY A 328 -3.47 -4.73 29.29
CA GLY A 328 -3.22 -6.06 29.83
C GLY A 328 -2.66 -7.04 28.79
N LEU A 329 -3.22 -7.04 27.58
CA LEU A 329 -2.72 -7.87 26.47
C LEU A 329 -1.32 -7.41 26.04
N PHE A 330 -1.13 -6.10 25.88
CA PHE A 330 0.16 -5.54 25.50
C PHE A 330 1.24 -5.85 26.53
N GLY A 331 0.91 -5.68 27.84
CA GLY A 331 1.81 -5.98 28.94
C GLY A 331 2.20 -7.46 29.06
N LYS A 332 1.31 -8.39 28.65
CA LYS A 332 1.60 -9.83 28.63
C LYS A 332 2.87 -10.13 27.81
N TYR A 333 3.05 -9.48 26.69
CA TYR A 333 4.17 -9.72 25.77
C TYR A 333 5.28 -8.68 25.87
N MET A 334 4.97 -7.46 26.27
CA MET A 334 5.88 -6.32 26.23
C MET A 334 6.34 -5.86 27.62
N GLY A 335 5.88 -6.51 28.69
CA GLY A 335 6.15 -6.09 30.07
C GLY A 335 7.62 -6.02 30.49
N GLY A 336 8.51 -6.73 29.79
CA GLY A 336 9.96 -6.67 30.05
C GLY A 336 10.70 -5.49 29.38
N TYR A 337 10.05 -4.76 28.45
CA TYR A 337 10.69 -3.70 27.69
C TYR A 337 11.00 -2.43 28.49
N PRO A 338 10.17 -1.95 29.43
CA PRO A 338 10.50 -0.78 30.25
C PRO A 338 11.87 -0.88 30.92
N GLN A 339 12.19 -2.05 31.47
CA GLN A 339 13.50 -2.28 32.10
C GLN A 339 14.64 -2.19 31.07
N LYS A 340 14.46 -2.73 29.85
CA LYS A 340 15.48 -2.65 28.77
C LYS A 340 15.66 -1.23 28.29
N LEU A 341 14.58 -0.45 28.28
CA LEU A 341 14.58 0.95 27.82
C LEU A 341 15.03 1.93 28.91
N GLY A 342 15.06 1.51 30.18
CA GLY A 342 15.39 2.39 31.32
C GLY A 342 14.32 3.43 31.61
N ILE A 343 13.04 3.12 31.33
CA ILE A 343 11.88 3.99 31.56
C ILE A 343 10.80 3.24 32.35
N SER A 344 9.80 3.96 32.84
CA SER A 344 8.66 3.37 33.53
C SER A 344 7.69 2.70 32.56
N TRP A 345 6.80 1.82 33.10
CA TRP A 345 5.71 1.26 32.31
C TRP A 345 4.76 2.33 31.77
N ASP A 346 4.43 3.33 32.59
CA ASP A 346 3.53 4.43 32.19
C ASP A 346 4.12 5.26 31.04
N GLU A 347 5.42 5.52 31.03
CA GLU A 347 6.11 6.18 29.92
C GLU A 347 6.07 5.31 28.65
N PHE A 348 6.34 4.02 28.77
CA PHE A 348 6.35 3.11 27.63
C PHE A 348 4.96 2.97 27.00
N ILE A 349 3.93 2.67 27.80
CA ILE A 349 2.56 2.53 27.26
C ILE A 349 2.03 3.87 26.73
N GLY A 350 2.45 4.98 27.32
CA GLY A 350 2.12 6.34 26.88
C GLY A 350 2.59 6.66 25.46
N MET A 351 3.64 6.01 24.98
CA MET A 351 4.12 6.21 23.61
C MET A 351 3.11 5.75 22.53
N GLY A 352 2.21 4.85 22.87
CA GLY A 352 1.14 4.40 21.99
C GLY A 352 -0.21 5.10 22.24
N ARG A 353 -0.26 6.12 23.07
CA ARG A 353 -1.48 6.87 23.44
C ARG A 353 -1.43 8.30 22.92
N THR A 354 -2.55 8.82 22.46
CA THR A 354 -2.67 10.26 22.09
C THR A 354 -2.64 11.15 23.34
N ASN A 355 -3.12 10.64 24.47
CA ASN A 355 -2.90 11.22 25.78
C ASN A 355 -2.14 10.21 26.66
N PRO A 356 -0.82 10.39 26.86
CA PRO A 356 0.00 9.46 27.62
C PRO A 356 -0.54 9.15 29.03
N ASN A 357 -1.25 10.09 29.63
CA ASN A 357 -1.80 9.97 31.00
C ASN A 357 -3.20 9.34 31.04
N ASP A 358 -3.83 9.09 29.90
CA ASP A 358 -5.17 8.46 29.85
C ASP A 358 -5.06 6.94 29.95
N LYS A 359 -5.30 6.40 31.13
CA LYS A 359 -5.27 4.96 31.39
C LYS A 359 -6.41 4.18 30.72
N GLY A 360 -7.42 4.86 30.21
CA GLY A 360 -8.51 4.26 29.43
C GLY A 360 -8.19 4.09 27.95
N GLU A 361 -7.14 4.77 27.46
CA GLU A 361 -6.74 4.70 26.07
C GLU A 361 -5.86 3.45 25.80
N LYS A 362 -6.22 2.68 24.77
CA LYS A 362 -5.46 1.51 24.34
C LYS A 362 -4.12 1.93 23.69
N PHE A 363 -3.16 1.01 23.67
CA PHE A 363 -1.93 1.20 22.93
C PHE A 363 -2.21 1.11 21.42
N CYS A 364 -1.93 2.18 20.68
CA CYS A 364 -2.11 2.25 19.22
C CYS A 364 -0.75 2.18 18.51
N MET A 365 -0.57 1.21 17.62
CA MET A 365 0.68 1.05 16.87
C MET A 365 0.98 2.25 15.97
N SER A 366 -0.05 2.88 15.38
CA SER A 366 0.13 4.06 14.54
C SER A 366 0.57 5.28 15.35
N THR A 367 0.06 5.44 16.56
CA THR A 367 0.53 6.48 17.50
C THR A 367 1.98 6.24 17.90
N PHE A 368 2.33 4.99 18.20
CA PHE A 368 3.72 4.60 18.47
C PHE A 368 4.63 4.87 17.28
N ALA A 369 4.18 4.56 16.05
CA ALA A 369 4.93 4.88 14.82
C ALA A 369 5.15 6.38 14.64
N CYS A 370 4.12 7.22 14.85
CA CYS A 370 4.26 8.68 14.81
C CYS A 370 5.26 9.21 15.85
N ASN A 371 5.30 8.61 17.03
CA ASN A 371 6.21 9.02 18.12
C ASN A 371 7.65 8.55 17.89
N THR A 372 7.87 7.49 17.11
CA THR A 372 9.19 6.89 16.87
C THR A 372 9.74 7.08 15.46
N CYS A 373 8.97 7.65 14.55
CA CYS A 373 9.43 8.08 13.21
C CYS A 373 9.51 9.61 13.14
N GLN A 374 10.50 10.12 12.41
CA GLN A 374 10.67 11.54 12.13
C GLN A 374 9.62 12.04 11.14
N GLU A 375 9.38 11.26 10.10
CA GLU A 375 8.50 11.60 9.01
C GLU A 375 7.31 10.65 8.95
N VAL A 376 6.16 11.21 8.58
CA VAL A 376 4.88 10.50 8.42
C VAL A 376 4.25 10.92 7.11
N ASN A 377 3.73 9.97 6.33
CA ASN A 377 3.03 10.29 5.11
C ASN A 377 1.78 9.44 4.85
N GLY A 378 0.80 10.05 4.22
CA GLY A 378 -0.32 9.36 3.59
C GLY A 378 0.01 8.90 2.17
N VAL A 379 -0.93 8.22 1.51
CA VAL A 379 -0.71 7.55 0.22
C VAL A 379 -1.47 8.18 -0.96
N SER A 380 -2.02 9.37 -0.75
CA SER A 380 -2.52 10.30 -1.76
C SER A 380 -2.60 11.70 -1.13
N MET A 381 -2.77 12.73 -1.94
CA MET A 381 -2.92 14.11 -1.44
C MET A 381 -4.10 14.22 -0.47
N LEU A 382 -5.27 13.70 -0.86
CA LEU A 382 -6.45 13.72 0.01
C LEU A 382 -6.22 12.92 1.30
N HIS A 383 -5.60 11.76 1.20
CA HIS A 383 -5.29 10.93 2.37
C HIS A 383 -4.26 11.59 3.29
N GLY A 384 -3.32 12.35 2.76
CA GLY A 384 -2.42 13.20 3.56
C GLY A 384 -3.21 14.18 4.42
N TRP A 385 -4.20 14.89 3.86
CA TRP A 385 -5.08 15.80 4.63
C TRP A 385 -5.95 15.07 5.64
N VAL A 386 -6.50 13.91 5.28
CA VAL A 386 -7.24 13.05 6.21
C VAL A 386 -6.34 12.60 7.36
N SER A 387 -5.11 12.23 7.08
CA SER A 387 -4.14 11.78 8.07
C SER A 387 -3.67 12.90 9.00
N GLN A 388 -3.51 14.13 8.49
CA GLN A 388 -3.26 15.31 9.32
C GLN A 388 -4.34 15.50 10.39
N LYS A 389 -5.62 15.37 10.00
CA LYS A 389 -6.74 15.43 10.94
C LYS A 389 -6.77 14.23 11.90
N MET A 390 -6.53 13.03 11.38
CA MET A 390 -6.58 11.79 12.13
C MET A 390 -5.53 11.74 13.25
N PHE A 391 -4.33 12.23 12.98
CA PHE A 391 -3.22 12.27 13.93
C PHE A 391 -3.11 13.58 14.74
N ALA A 392 -3.98 14.56 14.49
CA ALA A 392 -3.99 15.81 15.26
C ALA A 392 -4.02 15.62 16.79
N PRO A 393 -4.74 14.61 17.36
CA PRO A 393 -4.71 14.38 18.81
C PRO A 393 -3.34 14.04 19.39
N ILE A 394 -2.38 13.55 18.57
CA ILE A 394 -1.00 13.28 19.00
C ILE A 394 -0.24 14.57 19.27
N TRP A 395 -0.46 15.60 18.45
CA TRP A 395 0.26 16.87 18.49
C TRP A 395 -0.63 17.99 19.02
N LYS A 396 -1.00 17.88 20.29
CA LYS A 396 -1.88 18.83 20.96
C LYS A 396 -1.33 20.26 20.92
N GLY A 397 -2.21 21.22 20.67
CA GLY A 397 -1.87 22.66 20.59
C GLY A 397 -1.53 23.14 19.17
N TYR A 398 -1.48 22.22 18.19
CA TYR A 398 -1.37 22.53 16.77
C TYR A 398 -2.66 22.17 16.03
N PHE A 399 -2.97 22.91 14.98
CA PHE A 399 -4.11 22.62 14.12
C PHE A 399 -3.72 21.50 13.12
N PRO A 400 -4.69 20.73 12.60
CA PRO A 400 -4.40 19.63 11.69
C PRO A 400 -3.53 20.01 10.49
N GLU A 401 -3.78 21.16 9.87
CA GLU A 401 -3.04 21.67 8.72
C GLU A 401 -1.60 22.10 9.02
N GLU A 402 -1.23 22.23 10.29
CA GLU A 402 0.14 22.54 10.73
C GLU A 402 0.99 21.28 10.94
N ASN A 403 0.36 20.09 10.97
CA ASN A 403 1.05 18.85 11.22
C ASN A 403 1.94 18.46 10.03
N HIS A 404 3.10 17.89 10.33
CA HIS A 404 4.09 17.48 9.35
C HIS A 404 3.78 16.17 8.61
N VAL A 405 2.51 15.76 8.57
CA VAL A 405 2.09 14.61 7.78
C VAL A 405 2.05 14.99 6.30
N GLY A 406 2.98 14.44 5.53
CA GLY A 406 3.06 14.61 4.10
C GLY A 406 2.25 13.57 3.32
N TYR A 407 2.52 13.47 2.02
CA TYR A 407 1.97 12.40 1.19
C TYR A 407 2.90 12.04 0.03
N VAL A 408 2.83 10.77 -0.37
CA VAL A 408 3.31 10.27 -1.65
C VAL A 408 2.16 9.47 -2.25
N THR A 409 1.64 9.93 -3.38
CA THR A 409 0.55 9.23 -4.05
C THR A 409 1.05 7.90 -4.58
N ASN A 410 0.32 6.82 -4.33
CA ASN A 410 0.70 5.50 -4.79
C ASN A 410 0.82 5.45 -6.32
N GLY A 411 1.56 4.50 -6.81
CA GLY A 411 1.71 4.15 -8.22
C GLY A 411 1.80 2.64 -8.36
N VAL A 412 1.98 2.17 -9.58
CA VAL A 412 2.03 0.74 -9.89
C VAL A 412 3.28 0.41 -10.72
N HIS A 413 3.79 -0.80 -10.54
CA HIS A 413 4.97 -1.26 -11.27
C HIS A 413 4.60 -1.54 -12.73
N PHE A 414 4.95 -0.62 -13.62
CA PHE A 414 4.57 -0.65 -15.03
C PHE A 414 4.86 -1.99 -15.72
N PRO A 415 6.07 -2.58 -15.61
CA PRO A 415 6.36 -3.86 -16.28
C PRO A 415 5.55 -5.05 -15.77
N THR A 416 5.07 -5.01 -14.54
CA THR A 416 4.20 -6.06 -13.98
C THR A 416 2.80 -6.01 -14.58
N TRP A 417 2.23 -4.80 -14.73
CA TRP A 417 0.79 -4.62 -14.99
C TRP A 417 0.46 -4.38 -16.45
N VAL A 418 1.40 -3.86 -17.25
CA VAL A 418 1.17 -3.67 -18.67
C VAL A 418 1.09 -5.03 -19.39
N ALA A 419 0.05 -5.22 -20.19
CA ALA A 419 -0.11 -6.41 -20.99
C ALA A 419 0.93 -6.44 -22.12
N THR A 420 1.43 -7.64 -22.47
CA THR A 420 2.45 -7.79 -23.51
C THR A 420 2.03 -7.18 -24.84
N GLY A 421 0.76 -7.35 -25.25
CA GLY A 421 0.23 -6.74 -26.47
C GLY A 421 0.30 -5.20 -26.47
N TRP A 422 -0.02 -4.54 -25.34
CA TRP A 422 0.17 -3.09 -25.21
C TRP A 422 1.64 -2.70 -25.33
N LEU A 423 2.51 -3.43 -24.64
CA LEU A 423 3.95 -3.15 -24.64
C LEU A 423 4.53 -3.27 -26.06
N THR A 424 4.28 -4.39 -26.73
CA THR A 424 4.91 -4.70 -28.03
C THR A 424 4.25 -4.03 -29.24
N ASN A 425 2.91 -3.93 -29.23
CA ASN A 425 2.18 -3.39 -30.37
C ASN A 425 2.09 -1.86 -30.34
N ILE A 426 2.08 -1.26 -29.15
CA ILE A 426 1.82 0.17 -28.98
C ILE A 426 3.05 0.90 -28.41
N TYR A 427 3.44 0.59 -27.16
CA TYR A 427 4.43 1.41 -26.47
C TYR A 427 5.82 1.37 -27.10
N GLN A 428 6.33 0.19 -27.44
CA GLN A 428 7.63 0.05 -28.08
C GLN A 428 7.70 0.67 -29.50
N LYS A 429 6.54 0.84 -30.16
CA LYS A 429 6.48 1.44 -31.50
C LYS A 429 6.35 2.97 -31.48
N TYR A 430 5.58 3.50 -30.56
CA TYR A 430 5.11 4.89 -30.63
C TYR A 430 5.68 5.79 -29.53
N LEU A 431 6.05 5.25 -28.36
CA LEU A 431 6.65 6.06 -27.30
C LEU A 431 8.15 6.28 -27.53
N ASP A 432 8.68 7.35 -26.97
CA ASP A 432 10.13 7.57 -26.94
C ASP A 432 10.83 6.39 -26.27
N PRO A 433 11.91 5.83 -26.85
CA PRO A 433 12.61 4.66 -26.27
C PRO A 433 13.08 4.85 -24.81
N LYS A 434 13.23 6.07 -24.35
CA LYS A 434 13.62 6.38 -22.96
C LYS A 434 12.48 6.28 -21.95
N TYR A 435 11.22 6.09 -22.40
CA TYR A 435 10.06 6.06 -21.48
C TYR A 435 10.21 5.04 -20.35
N MET A 436 10.87 3.90 -20.60
CA MET A 436 11.09 2.89 -19.56
C MET A 436 12.11 3.31 -18.49
N SER A 437 13.08 4.14 -18.83
CA SER A 437 14.09 4.62 -17.88
C SER A 437 13.70 5.92 -17.18
N ASP A 438 12.76 6.68 -17.74
CA ASP A 438 12.26 7.95 -17.22
C ASP A 438 10.73 7.99 -17.31
N GLN A 439 10.08 7.07 -16.61
CA GLN A 439 8.63 6.81 -16.71
C GLN A 439 7.77 8.00 -16.27
N SER A 440 8.25 8.84 -15.37
CA SER A 440 7.52 10.01 -14.86
C SER A 440 7.53 11.21 -15.81
N ASN A 441 8.33 11.17 -16.87
CA ASN A 441 8.41 12.23 -17.85
C ASN A 441 7.29 12.09 -18.88
N ALA A 442 6.20 12.80 -18.67
CA ALA A 442 5.00 12.71 -19.52
C ALA A 442 5.26 13.00 -21.00
N LYS A 443 6.27 13.82 -21.34
CA LYS A 443 6.62 14.11 -22.74
C LYS A 443 7.02 12.87 -23.52
N LEU A 444 7.62 11.88 -22.86
CA LEU A 444 8.04 10.63 -23.48
C LEU A 444 6.85 9.73 -23.86
N TRP A 445 5.67 10.00 -23.29
CA TRP A 445 4.43 9.25 -23.56
C TRP A 445 3.55 9.93 -24.63
N GLU A 446 3.82 11.18 -24.98
CA GLU A 446 3.03 11.92 -26.00
C GLU A 446 3.07 11.26 -27.39
N GLY A 447 4.06 10.41 -27.66
CA GLY A 447 4.14 9.61 -28.88
C GLY A 447 2.90 8.74 -29.13
N ILE A 448 2.11 8.43 -28.09
CA ILE A 448 0.85 7.67 -28.21
C ILE A 448 -0.16 8.37 -29.15
N TYR A 449 -0.13 9.68 -29.25
CA TYR A 449 -1.01 10.44 -30.16
C TYR A 449 -0.74 10.13 -31.63
N ASN A 450 0.46 9.64 -31.98
CA ASN A 450 0.82 9.24 -33.33
C ASN A 450 0.38 7.80 -33.67
N CYS A 451 -0.10 7.04 -32.66
CA CYS A 451 -0.59 5.69 -32.89
C CYS A 451 -1.86 5.73 -33.77
N PRO A 452 -1.95 4.99 -34.87
CA PRO A 452 -3.17 4.87 -35.66
C PRO A 452 -4.32 4.28 -34.84
N ASP A 453 -5.54 4.82 -35.02
CA ASP A 453 -6.71 4.37 -34.26
C ASP A 453 -7.06 2.90 -34.53
N ASP A 454 -6.78 2.37 -35.74
CA ASP A 454 -7.00 0.97 -36.05
C ASP A 454 -6.03 0.02 -35.34
N GLU A 455 -4.76 0.38 -35.17
CA GLU A 455 -3.81 -0.39 -34.33
C GLU A 455 -4.19 -0.36 -32.85
N LEU A 456 -4.55 0.81 -32.35
CA LEU A 456 -5.00 0.98 -30.97
C LEU A 456 -6.25 0.14 -30.68
N TRP A 457 -7.26 0.26 -31.55
CA TRP A 457 -8.52 -0.46 -31.41
C TRP A 457 -8.34 -1.97 -31.53
N SER A 458 -7.54 -2.45 -32.48
CA SER A 458 -7.27 -3.88 -32.61
C SER A 458 -6.54 -4.45 -31.41
N THR A 459 -5.60 -3.71 -30.82
CA THR A 459 -4.92 -4.12 -29.57
C THR A 459 -5.91 -4.18 -28.41
N ARG A 460 -6.85 -3.22 -28.29
CA ARG A 460 -7.93 -3.30 -27.30
C ARG A 460 -8.79 -4.55 -27.48
N LEU A 461 -9.21 -4.85 -28.69
CA LEU A 461 -9.98 -6.05 -28.99
C LEU A 461 -9.22 -7.34 -28.67
N GLU A 462 -7.93 -7.40 -28.99
CA GLU A 462 -7.06 -8.54 -28.64
C GLU A 462 -7.05 -8.77 -27.12
N MET A 463 -6.85 -7.72 -26.32
CA MET A 463 -6.85 -7.83 -24.87
C MET A 463 -8.20 -8.32 -24.33
N LYS A 464 -9.29 -7.85 -24.91
CA LYS A 464 -10.65 -8.27 -24.56
C LYS A 464 -10.91 -9.73 -24.92
N GLN A 465 -10.47 -10.16 -26.10
CA GLN A 465 -10.55 -11.57 -26.51
C GLN A 465 -9.74 -12.48 -25.58
N ASN A 466 -8.54 -12.03 -25.16
CA ASN A 466 -7.71 -12.74 -24.19
C ASN A 466 -8.39 -12.88 -22.84
N LEU A 467 -9.11 -11.84 -22.36
CA LEU A 467 -9.91 -11.90 -21.15
C LEU A 467 -11.06 -12.89 -21.29
N ILE A 468 -11.84 -12.80 -22.36
CA ILE A 468 -12.96 -13.71 -22.64
C ILE A 468 -12.48 -15.16 -22.71
N HIS A 469 -11.38 -15.41 -23.40
CA HIS A 469 -10.78 -16.75 -23.50
C HIS A 469 -10.36 -17.28 -22.13
N TYR A 470 -9.74 -16.43 -21.31
CA TYR A 470 -9.37 -16.80 -19.94
C TYR A 470 -10.60 -17.14 -19.10
N ILE A 471 -11.67 -16.32 -19.15
CA ILE A 471 -12.92 -16.57 -18.43
C ILE A 471 -13.52 -17.90 -18.87
N LYS A 472 -13.66 -18.15 -20.17
CA LYS A 472 -14.23 -19.39 -20.71
C LYS A 472 -13.47 -20.63 -20.25
N ASN A 473 -12.16 -20.58 -20.20
CA ASN A 473 -11.34 -21.73 -19.80
C ASN A 473 -11.27 -21.92 -18.28
N GLN A 474 -11.14 -20.83 -17.52
CA GLN A 474 -10.92 -20.89 -16.09
C GLN A 474 -12.21 -21.18 -15.31
N PHE A 475 -13.34 -20.65 -15.74
CA PHE A 475 -14.57 -20.69 -14.94
C PHE A 475 -15.60 -21.71 -15.43
N ARG A 476 -15.48 -22.23 -16.63
CA ARG A 476 -16.48 -23.17 -17.20
C ARG A 476 -16.80 -24.33 -16.25
N ASP A 477 -15.82 -25.00 -15.74
CA ASP A 477 -16.00 -26.20 -14.93
C ASP A 477 -16.58 -25.87 -13.54
N ALA A 478 -16.17 -24.74 -12.95
CA ALA A 478 -16.72 -24.26 -11.69
C ALA A 478 -18.18 -23.88 -11.84
N TRP A 479 -18.53 -23.18 -12.92
CA TRP A 479 -19.92 -22.80 -13.21
C TRP A 479 -20.82 -23.99 -13.50
N LEU A 480 -20.30 -25.01 -14.22
CA LEU A 480 -21.06 -26.24 -14.46
C LEU A 480 -21.38 -27.00 -13.17
N LYS A 481 -20.47 -26.98 -12.18
CA LYS A 481 -20.70 -27.59 -10.86
C LYS A 481 -21.75 -26.83 -10.03
N ASN A 482 -21.80 -25.51 -10.18
CA ASN A 482 -22.65 -24.63 -9.39
C ASN A 482 -24.01 -24.32 -10.04
N GLN A 483 -24.26 -24.76 -11.28
CA GLN A 483 -25.51 -24.55 -11.99
C GLN A 483 -26.34 -25.84 -12.08
N GLY A 484 -27.59 -25.75 -11.67
CA GLY A 484 -28.54 -26.83 -11.85
C GLY A 484 -28.98 -27.07 -13.31
N ASP A 485 -28.69 -26.09 -14.18
CA ASP A 485 -29.01 -26.14 -15.61
C ASP A 485 -27.73 -25.78 -16.43
N PRO A 486 -27.07 -26.76 -17.04
CA PRO A 486 -25.90 -26.55 -17.88
C PRO A 486 -26.13 -25.62 -19.07
N SER A 487 -27.35 -25.53 -19.58
CA SER A 487 -27.71 -24.66 -20.71
C SER A 487 -27.50 -23.19 -20.38
N ARG A 488 -27.66 -22.80 -19.13
CA ARG A 488 -27.40 -21.44 -18.65
C ARG A 488 -25.91 -21.08 -18.72
N VAL A 489 -25.02 -22.04 -18.41
CA VAL A 489 -23.58 -21.84 -18.53
C VAL A 489 -23.18 -21.65 -19.99
N VAL A 490 -23.72 -22.47 -20.87
CA VAL A 490 -23.48 -22.34 -22.32
C VAL A 490 -23.94 -20.97 -22.80
N SER A 491 -25.17 -20.58 -22.45
CA SER A 491 -25.75 -19.26 -22.82
C SER A 491 -24.90 -18.09 -22.32
N LEU A 492 -24.41 -18.16 -21.08
CA LEU A 492 -23.54 -17.14 -20.50
C LEU A 492 -22.21 -17.04 -21.25
N LEU A 493 -21.57 -18.18 -21.56
CA LEU A 493 -20.31 -18.21 -22.29
C LEU A 493 -20.45 -17.72 -23.73
N GLU A 494 -21.56 -18.05 -24.40
CA GLU A 494 -21.87 -17.58 -25.76
C GLU A 494 -22.19 -16.09 -25.82
N SER A 495 -22.74 -15.50 -24.74
CA SER A 495 -23.07 -14.07 -24.67
C SER A 495 -21.86 -13.15 -24.65
N MET A 496 -20.66 -13.67 -24.40
CA MET A 496 -19.43 -12.87 -24.32
C MET A 496 -18.93 -12.49 -25.70
N ASP A 497 -19.27 -11.27 -26.12
CA ASP A 497 -18.82 -10.66 -27.38
C ASP A 497 -17.73 -9.61 -27.13
N PRO A 498 -16.57 -9.69 -27.78
CA PRO A 498 -15.50 -8.68 -27.64
C PRO A 498 -15.92 -7.29 -28.15
N ASN A 499 -16.97 -7.19 -28.96
CA ASN A 499 -17.49 -5.90 -29.42
C ASN A 499 -18.43 -5.22 -28.40
N CYS A 500 -18.88 -5.93 -27.37
CA CYS A 500 -19.70 -5.39 -26.30
C CYS A 500 -18.85 -4.48 -25.39
N LEU A 501 -19.40 -3.37 -24.95
CA LEU A 501 -18.78 -2.53 -23.92
C LEU A 501 -18.70 -3.30 -22.58
N MET A 502 -17.49 -3.53 -22.09
CA MET A 502 -17.22 -4.24 -20.85
C MET A 502 -16.75 -3.30 -19.75
N ILE A 503 -17.43 -3.35 -18.58
CA ILE A 503 -17.12 -2.53 -17.40
C ILE A 503 -16.75 -3.47 -16.26
N GLY A 504 -15.58 -3.25 -15.67
CA GLY A 504 -15.07 -4.04 -14.53
C GLY A 504 -15.22 -3.32 -13.21
N PHE A 505 -15.77 -4.01 -12.20
CA PHE A 505 -15.75 -3.62 -10.80
C PHE A 505 -15.06 -4.74 -10.01
N CYS A 506 -13.76 -4.61 -9.80
CA CYS A 506 -12.94 -5.70 -9.28
C CYS A 506 -12.07 -5.22 -8.13
N ARG A 507 -12.46 -5.59 -6.90
CA ARG A 507 -11.81 -5.13 -5.67
C ARG A 507 -12.30 -5.91 -4.46
N ARG A 508 -11.61 -5.73 -3.30
CA ARG A 508 -12.13 -6.28 -2.04
C ARG A 508 -13.54 -5.76 -1.77
N PHE A 509 -14.45 -6.65 -1.40
CA PHE A 509 -15.81 -6.30 -1.01
C PHE A 509 -15.81 -5.81 0.45
N ALA A 510 -16.13 -4.55 0.62
CA ALA A 510 -16.39 -3.87 1.88
C ALA A 510 -17.47 -2.82 1.64
N THR A 511 -18.25 -2.47 2.66
CA THR A 511 -19.43 -1.58 2.50
C THR A 511 -19.08 -0.22 1.89
N TYR A 512 -17.96 0.39 2.29
CA TYR A 512 -17.56 1.72 1.79
C TYR A 512 -17.19 1.73 0.30
N LYS A 513 -16.87 0.56 -0.28
CA LYS A 513 -16.58 0.42 -1.72
C LYS A 513 -17.85 0.52 -2.57
N ARG A 514 -19.01 0.40 -1.96
CA ARG A 514 -20.36 0.59 -2.52
C ARG A 514 -20.63 -0.19 -3.82
N ALA A 515 -20.28 -1.47 -3.85
CA ALA A 515 -20.58 -2.34 -4.98
C ALA A 515 -22.08 -2.38 -5.34
N HIS A 516 -22.96 -1.99 -4.40
CA HIS A 516 -24.40 -1.98 -4.55
C HIS A 516 -24.95 -0.81 -5.39
N LEU A 517 -24.18 0.26 -5.63
CA LEU A 517 -24.71 1.46 -6.30
C LEU A 517 -25.35 1.18 -7.65
N LEU A 518 -24.71 0.34 -8.46
CA LEU A 518 -25.21 -0.04 -9.79
C LEU A 518 -26.59 -0.73 -9.72
N PHE A 519 -26.93 -1.32 -8.58
CA PHE A 519 -28.15 -2.10 -8.37
C PHE A 519 -29.25 -1.32 -7.61
N THR A 520 -29.12 -0.01 -7.53
CA THR A 520 -30.10 0.86 -6.86
C THR A 520 -31.42 0.91 -7.61
N ASP A 521 -31.38 0.88 -8.95
CA ASP A 521 -32.54 0.83 -9.84
C ASP A 521 -32.32 -0.28 -10.89
N LEU A 522 -32.90 -1.46 -10.62
CA LEU A 522 -32.72 -2.64 -11.47
C LEU A 522 -33.46 -2.52 -12.80
N ASP A 523 -34.59 -1.82 -12.84
CA ASP A 523 -35.37 -1.63 -14.08
C ASP A 523 -34.60 -0.69 -15.02
N HIS A 524 -33.99 0.34 -14.49
CA HIS A 524 -33.12 1.25 -15.24
C HIS A 524 -31.88 0.52 -15.76
N LEU A 525 -31.19 -0.21 -14.88
CA LEU A 525 -30.02 -0.99 -15.25
C LEU A 525 -30.33 -2.02 -16.35
N SER A 526 -31.50 -2.72 -16.24
CA SER A 526 -31.94 -3.69 -17.24
C SER A 526 -32.10 -3.06 -18.62
N LYS A 527 -32.63 -1.83 -18.71
CA LYS A 527 -32.71 -1.10 -19.99
C LYS A 527 -31.35 -0.80 -20.60
N ILE A 528 -30.35 -0.44 -19.76
CA ILE A 528 -29.01 -0.14 -20.22
C ILE A 528 -28.34 -1.40 -20.78
N VAL A 529 -28.33 -2.51 -20.01
CA VAL A 529 -27.58 -3.71 -20.38
C VAL A 529 -28.21 -4.53 -21.50
N ASN A 530 -29.54 -4.41 -21.70
CA ASN A 530 -30.27 -5.15 -22.71
C ASN A 530 -30.54 -4.34 -23.99
N ASN A 531 -29.92 -3.19 -24.15
CA ASN A 531 -30.03 -2.45 -25.41
C ASN A 531 -29.41 -3.27 -26.54
N PRO A 532 -30.19 -3.70 -27.59
CA PRO A 532 -29.67 -4.61 -28.62
C PRO A 532 -28.63 -3.97 -29.53
N GLU A 533 -28.67 -2.65 -29.71
CA GLU A 533 -27.73 -1.91 -30.55
C GLU A 533 -26.45 -1.49 -29.79
N ARG A 534 -26.57 -1.36 -28.46
CA ARG A 534 -25.53 -0.85 -27.60
C ARG A 534 -25.42 -1.66 -26.29
N PRO A 535 -25.15 -2.98 -26.38
CA PRO A 535 -25.12 -3.84 -25.21
C PRO A 535 -23.98 -3.48 -24.26
N VAL A 536 -24.23 -3.63 -22.97
CA VAL A 536 -23.23 -3.38 -21.91
C VAL A 536 -23.13 -4.61 -21.01
N MET A 537 -21.91 -5.00 -20.66
CA MET A 537 -21.62 -6.10 -19.76
C MET A 537 -20.82 -5.60 -18.55
N PHE A 538 -21.21 -6.03 -17.35
CA PHE A 538 -20.48 -5.76 -16.12
C PHE A 538 -19.84 -7.02 -15.59
N LEU A 539 -18.54 -6.94 -15.28
CA LEU A 539 -17.76 -7.98 -14.63
C LEU A 539 -17.45 -7.56 -13.20
N PHE A 540 -17.89 -8.37 -12.24
CA PHE A 540 -17.59 -8.21 -10.82
C PHE A 540 -16.61 -9.29 -10.39
N ALA A 541 -15.61 -8.92 -9.61
CA ALA A 541 -14.68 -9.85 -9.00
C ALA A 541 -14.17 -9.28 -7.66
N GLY A 542 -13.93 -10.15 -6.70
CA GLY A 542 -13.36 -9.73 -5.43
C GLY A 542 -13.75 -10.64 -4.28
N LYS A 543 -12.98 -10.52 -3.21
CA LYS A 543 -13.16 -11.29 -1.98
C LYS A 543 -13.61 -10.36 -0.85
N ALA A 544 -14.47 -10.86 0.03
CA ALA A 544 -14.76 -10.24 1.31
C ALA A 544 -13.90 -10.92 2.39
N HIS A 545 -13.45 -10.18 3.39
CA HIS A 545 -12.77 -10.79 4.52
C HIS A 545 -13.68 -11.85 5.17
N PRO A 546 -13.16 -13.02 5.61
CA PRO A 546 -13.98 -14.08 6.21
C PRO A 546 -14.79 -13.63 7.43
N ALA A 547 -14.36 -12.60 8.15
CA ALA A 547 -15.08 -11.99 9.27
C ALA A 547 -16.02 -10.85 8.86
N ASP A 548 -16.03 -10.42 7.58
CA ASP A 548 -16.88 -9.32 7.07
C ASP A 548 -18.17 -9.88 6.45
N GLY A 549 -19.17 -10.12 7.31
CA GLY A 549 -20.48 -10.62 6.86
C GLY A 549 -21.21 -9.65 5.92
N ALA A 550 -21.03 -8.34 6.06
CA ALA A 550 -21.64 -7.34 5.20
C ALA A 550 -21.04 -7.38 3.78
N GLY A 551 -19.71 -7.48 3.67
CA GLY A 551 -19.04 -7.67 2.39
C GLY A 551 -19.44 -8.97 1.69
N GLN A 552 -19.56 -10.08 2.43
CA GLN A 552 -20.04 -11.36 1.91
C GLN A 552 -21.49 -11.26 1.43
N GLY A 553 -22.35 -10.53 2.17
CA GLY A 553 -23.74 -10.27 1.77
C GLY A 553 -23.85 -9.50 0.45
N LEU A 554 -22.93 -8.56 0.18
CA LEU A 554 -22.87 -7.84 -1.10
C LEU A 554 -22.51 -8.79 -2.26
N ILE A 555 -21.55 -9.69 -2.07
CA ILE A 555 -21.20 -10.71 -3.08
C ILE A 555 -22.42 -11.57 -3.39
N LYS A 556 -23.09 -12.10 -2.35
CA LYS A 556 -24.30 -12.93 -2.51
C LYS A 556 -25.38 -12.19 -3.28
N LYS A 557 -25.67 -10.95 -2.93
CA LYS A 557 -26.68 -10.11 -3.61
C LYS A 557 -26.36 -9.93 -5.09
N ILE A 558 -25.11 -9.64 -5.44
CA ILE A 558 -24.69 -9.47 -6.83
C ILE A 558 -24.82 -10.79 -7.59
N TYR A 559 -24.42 -11.90 -6.98
CA TYR A 559 -24.57 -13.22 -7.58
C TYR A 559 -26.05 -13.55 -7.85
N GLU A 560 -26.94 -13.33 -6.88
CA GLU A 560 -28.39 -13.54 -7.04
C GLU A 560 -28.97 -12.69 -8.19
N ILE A 561 -28.57 -11.42 -8.30
CA ILE A 561 -28.98 -10.53 -9.40
C ILE A 561 -28.45 -11.06 -10.74
N SER A 562 -27.21 -11.52 -10.80
CA SER A 562 -26.60 -12.06 -12.03
C SER A 562 -27.34 -13.31 -12.57
N GLN A 563 -28.08 -14.02 -11.71
CA GLN A 563 -28.86 -15.22 -12.08
C GLN A 563 -30.26 -14.90 -12.61
N ARG A 564 -30.72 -13.63 -12.53
CA ARG A 564 -32.00 -13.23 -13.05
C ARG A 564 -32.04 -13.26 -14.58
N PRO A 565 -33.12 -13.62 -15.22
CA PRO A 565 -33.22 -13.72 -16.70
C PRO A 565 -32.77 -12.45 -17.44
N GLU A 566 -33.12 -11.27 -16.90
CA GLU A 566 -32.78 -9.96 -17.49
C GLU A 566 -31.30 -9.59 -17.36
N PHE A 567 -30.58 -10.23 -16.46
CA PHE A 567 -29.16 -9.95 -16.21
C PHE A 567 -28.21 -11.09 -16.55
N LEU A 568 -28.75 -12.26 -16.90
CA LEU A 568 -27.94 -13.42 -17.25
C LEU A 568 -27.02 -13.11 -18.45
N GLY A 569 -25.71 -13.30 -18.27
CA GLY A 569 -24.71 -12.95 -19.28
C GLY A 569 -24.44 -11.44 -19.42
N LYS A 570 -25.11 -10.58 -18.65
CA LYS A 570 -24.89 -9.12 -18.63
C LYS A 570 -24.22 -8.65 -17.35
N ILE A 571 -24.55 -9.28 -16.23
CA ILE A 571 -23.89 -9.10 -14.93
C ILE A 571 -23.24 -10.44 -14.58
N ILE A 572 -21.90 -10.45 -14.46
CA ILE A 572 -21.14 -11.69 -14.25
C ILE A 572 -20.26 -11.50 -13.02
N PHE A 573 -20.32 -12.43 -12.08
CA PHE A 573 -19.41 -12.50 -10.94
C PHE A 573 -18.32 -13.55 -11.22
N LEU A 574 -17.04 -13.13 -11.15
CA LEU A 574 -15.87 -13.98 -11.32
C LEU A 574 -15.27 -14.29 -9.95
N GLU A 575 -15.20 -15.58 -9.63
CA GLU A 575 -14.68 -16.08 -8.36
C GLU A 575 -13.17 -15.98 -8.28
N ASP A 576 -12.65 -15.99 -7.06
CA ASP A 576 -11.21 -16.08 -6.75
C ASP A 576 -10.35 -14.99 -7.41
N TYR A 577 -10.75 -13.73 -7.18
CA TYR A 577 -9.98 -12.58 -7.65
C TYR A 577 -8.55 -12.64 -7.11
N ASP A 578 -7.60 -12.98 -7.97
CA ASP A 578 -6.19 -13.13 -7.67
C ASP A 578 -5.31 -12.30 -8.62
N PHE A 579 -4.00 -12.44 -8.53
CA PHE A 579 -3.05 -11.72 -9.36
C PHE A 579 -3.22 -12.01 -10.87
N LEU A 580 -3.47 -13.27 -11.26
CA LEU A 580 -3.62 -13.64 -12.66
C LEU A 580 -4.92 -13.09 -13.27
N LEU A 581 -6.03 -13.23 -12.55
CA LEU A 581 -7.32 -12.67 -12.96
C LEU A 581 -7.25 -11.14 -13.00
N ALA A 582 -6.62 -10.51 -11.99
CA ALA A 582 -6.44 -9.06 -11.95
C ALA A 582 -5.71 -8.53 -13.20
N ARG A 583 -4.60 -9.16 -13.60
CA ARG A 583 -3.88 -8.77 -14.83
C ARG A 583 -4.74 -8.85 -16.09
N ARG A 584 -5.60 -9.86 -16.19
CA ARG A 584 -6.52 -10.02 -17.33
C ARG A 584 -7.62 -8.95 -17.33
N LEU A 585 -8.18 -8.66 -16.16
CA LEU A 585 -9.25 -7.68 -16.03
C LEU A 585 -8.77 -6.24 -16.27
N VAL A 586 -7.65 -5.82 -15.67
CA VAL A 586 -7.11 -4.46 -15.85
C VAL A 586 -6.65 -4.19 -17.29
N SER A 587 -6.44 -5.21 -18.10
CA SER A 587 -6.09 -5.07 -19.51
C SER A 587 -7.24 -5.38 -20.48
N GLY A 588 -8.27 -6.13 -20.03
CA GLY A 588 -9.28 -6.68 -20.92
C GLY A 588 -10.63 -5.94 -20.93
N VAL A 589 -11.04 -5.28 -19.86
CA VAL A 589 -12.28 -4.48 -19.86
C VAL A 589 -12.07 -3.13 -20.56
N ASP A 590 -13.14 -2.42 -20.88
CA ASP A 590 -13.06 -1.08 -21.49
C ASP A 590 -13.06 0.03 -20.44
N ILE A 591 -13.84 -0.19 -19.37
CA ILE A 591 -13.95 0.74 -18.24
C ILE A 591 -13.60 0.04 -16.94
N TRP A 592 -12.86 0.74 -16.11
CA TRP A 592 -12.59 0.38 -14.72
C TRP A 592 -13.39 1.28 -13.80
N MET A 593 -14.35 0.68 -13.08
CA MET A 593 -15.28 1.44 -12.24
C MET A 593 -14.93 1.34 -10.76
N ASN A 594 -14.89 2.48 -10.07
CA ASN A 594 -14.67 2.59 -8.63
C ASN A 594 -15.68 3.57 -8.00
N THR A 595 -16.37 3.13 -6.96
CA THR A 595 -17.44 3.90 -6.33
C THR A 595 -17.30 4.03 -4.82
N PRO A 596 -16.10 4.35 -4.28
CA PRO A 596 -15.91 4.42 -2.83
C PRO A 596 -16.72 5.55 -2.21
N THR A 597 -17.01 5.41 -0.91
CA THR A 597 -17.51 6.52 -0.10
C THR A 597 -16.35 7.46 0.20
N ARG A 598 -16.37 8.67 -0.35
CA ARG A 598 -15.34 9.67 -0.10
C ARG A 598 -15.39 10.17 1.36
N PRO A 599 -14.26 10.33 2.08
CA PRO A 599 -12.86 10.15 1.65
C PRO A 599 -12.22 8.82 2.13
N LEU A 600 -12.94 7.71 2.05
CA LEU A 600 -12.53 6.44 2.65
C LEU A 600 -11.60 5.58 1.77
N GLU A 601 -11.39 5.95 0.51
CA GLU A 601 -10.35 5.33 -0.32
C GLU A 601 -9.04 6.09 -0.12
N ALA A 602 -8.08 5.50 0.58
CA ALA A 602 -6.82 6.15 0.89
C ALA A 602 -6.01 6.49 -0.38
N SER A 603 -5.93 5.60 -1.33
CA SER A 603 -5.36 5.86 -2.65
C SER A 603 -6.14 5.11 -3.74
N GLY A 604 -6.19 3.77 -3.68
CA GLY A 604 -6.51 2.93 -4.81
C GLY A 604 -5.32 2.85 -5.78
N THR A 605 -5.18 1.73 -6.46
CA THR A 605 -4.13 1.52 -7.48
C THR A 605 -4.63 0.74 -8.69
N SER A 606 -5.82 0.14 -8.60
CA SER A 606 -6.36 -0.69 -9.67
C SER A 606 -6.71 0.10 -10.93
N GLY A 607 -7.22 1.33 -10.77
CA GLY A 607 -7.47 2.24 -11.88
C GLY A 607 -6.18 2.68 -12.60
N GLU A 608 -5.09 2.87 -11.86
CA GLU A 608 -3.77 3.17 -12.42
C GLU A 608 -3.25 2.03 -13.30
N LYS A 609 -3.44 0.78 -12.87
CA LYS A 609 -3.11 -0.42 -13.67
C LYS A 609 -3.93 -0.49 -14.96
N ALA A 610 -5.21 -0.17 -14.85
CA ALA A 610 -6.14 -0.17 -15.97
C ALA A 610 -5.74 0.87 -17.03
N GLU A 611 -5.41 2.08 -16.63
CA GLU A 611 -5.02 3.15 -17.55
C GLU A 611 -3.77 2.83 -18.36
N MET A 612 -2.79 2.14 -17.77
CA MET A 612 -1.60 1.68 -18.49
C MET A 612 -1.90 0.62 -19.57
N ASN A 613 -3.12 0.09 -19.58
CA ASN A 613 -3.60 -0.89 -20.53
C ASN A 613 -4.70 -0.34 -21.46
N GLY A 614 -4.86 0.99 -21.53
CA GLY A 614 -5.89 1.61 -22.36
C GLY A 614 -7.31 1.32 -21.87
N VAL A 615 -7.47 0.98 -20.61
CA VAL A 615 -8.77 0.83 -19.94
C VAL A 615 -9.08 2.15 -19.25
N VAL A 616 -10.24 2.72 -19.52
CA VAL A 616 -10.60 4.07 -19.07
C VAL A 616 -11.21 4.04 -17.68
N ASN A 617 -10.84 4.98 -16.83
CA ASN A 617 -11.30 5.03 -15.43
C ASN A 617 -12.63 5.80 -15.30
N LEU A 618 -13.58 5.22 -14.55
CA LEU A 618 -14.83 5.84 -14.08
C LEU A 618 -14.87 5.73 -12.56
N SER A 619 -14.71 6.82 -11.86
CA SER A 619 -14.60 6.76 -10.40
C SER A 619 -15.11 8.01 -9.70
N VAL A 620 -15.47 7.85 -8.42
CA VAL A 620 -15.57 8.95 -7.48
C VAL A 620 -14.20 9.63 -7.38
N LYS A 621 -14.15 10.95 -7.29
CA LYS A 621 -12.91 11.71 -7.03
C LYS A 621 -12.46 11.52 -5.57
N ASP A 622 -11.92 10.33 -5.30
CA ASP A 622 -11.36 9.89 -4.03
C ASP A 622 -9.97 9.27 -4.27
N GLY A 623 -9.14 9.24 -3.25
CA GLY A 623 -7.79 8.72 -3.37
C GLY A 623 -7.00 9.37 -4.52
N TRP A 624 -6.34 8.53 -5.33
CA TRP A 624 -5.54 8.99 -6.46
C TRP A 624 -6.34 9.70 -7.56
N TRP A 625 -7.64 9.34 -7.75
CA TRP A 625 -8.45 9.93 -8.83
C TRP A 625 -8.80 11.39 -8.61
N LEU A 626 -8.73 11.89 -7.37
CA LEU A 626 -8.83 13.34 -7.12
C LEU A 626 -7.70 14.12 -7.82
N GLU A 627 -6.52 13.54 -7.85
CA GLU A 627 -5.32 14.13 -8.47
C GLU A 627 -5.21 13.74 -9.95
N GLY A 628 -5.61 12.51 -10.30
CA GLY A 628 -5.42 11.91 -11.61
C GLY A 628 -6.43 12.32 -12.67
N TYR A 629 -7.64 12.68 -12.28
CA TYR A 629 -8.69 13.01 -13.23
C TYR A 629 -8.28 14.15 -14.19
N ARG A 630 -8.49 13.90 -15.48
CA ARG A 630 -8.38 14.90 -16.54
C ARG A 630 -9.62 14.81 -17.42
N GLU A 631 -10.18 15.96 -17.80
CA GLU A 631 -11.30 16.02 -18.72
C GLU A 631 -10.91 15.42 -20.08
N GLY A 632 -11.79 14.57 -20.62
CA GLY A 632 -11.54 13.85 -21.87
C GLY A 632 -10.54 12.69 -21.78
N ALA A 633 -10.12 12.29 -20.56
CA ALA A 633 -9.23 11.15 -20.30
C ALA A 633 -9.85 10.10 -19.36
N GLY A 634 -11.11 10.26 -19.01
CA GLY A 634 -11.88 9.40 -18.12
C GLY A 634 -13.10 10.12 -17.57
N TRP A 635 -13.84 9.44 -16.69
CA TRP A 635 -15.05 9.99 -16.11
C TRP A 635 -14.96 10.04 -14.58
N ALA A 636 -15.56 11.08 -14.00
CA ALA A 636 -15.61 11.26 -12.58
C ALA A 636 -17.05 11.50 -12.10
N LEU A 637 -17.38 10.96 -10.94
CA LEU A 637 -18.56 11.32 -10.21
C LEU A 637 -18.32 12.67 -9.50
N THR A 638 -19.10 13.00 -8.48
CA THR A 638 -19.03 14.26 -7.75
C THR A 638 -17.65 14.54 -7.14
N GLU A 639 -17.24 15.80 -7.16
CA GLU A 639 -15.97 16.25 -6.54
C GLU A 639 -16.02 16.26 -5.01
N LYS A 640 -17.21 16.47 -4.45
CA LYS A 640 -17.43 16.63 -3.01
C LYS A 640 -18.63 15.83 -2.57
N ARG A 641 -18.63 15.44 -1.32
CA ARG A 641 -19.81 14.86 -0.69
C ARG A 641 -20.92 15.92 -0.66
N THR A 642 -22.07 15.63 -1.26
CA THR A 642 -23.19 16.56 -1.39
C THR A 642 -24.15 16.45 -0.21
N TYR A 643 -24.43 15.21 0.24
CA TYR A 643 -25.35 14.92 1.33
C TYR A 643 -24.62 14.34 2.54
N GLN A 644 -25.03 14.75 3.74
CA GLN A 644 -24.58 14.11 4.99
C GLN A 644 -25.21 12.72 5.14
N ASN A 645 -26.46 12.54 4.71
CA ASN A 645 -27.12 11.25 4.69
C ASN A 645 -26.54 10.37 3.59
N GLN A 646 -26.03 9.19 3.98
CA GLN A 646 -25.39 8.27 3.03
C GLN A 646 -26.36 7.73 1.98
N GLY A 647 -27.60 7.48 2.34
CA GLY A 647 -28.62 6.98 1.41
C GLY A 647 -28.93 7.99 0.29
N TYR A 648 -29.02 9.27 0.60
CA TYR A 648 -29.20 10.32 -0.41
C TYR A 648 -27.94 10.48 -1.28
N GLN A 649 -26.76 10.38 -0.69
CA GLN A 649 -25.51 10.39 -1.45
C GLN A 649 -25.45 9.21 -2.43
N ASP A 650 -25.82 8.02 -1.99
CA ASP A 650 -25.85 6.82 -2.82
C ASP A 650 -26.85 6.95 -3.97
N GLN A 651 -28.03 7.52 -3.74
CA GLN A 651 -29.03 7.78 -4.80
C GLN A 651 -28.49 8.76 -5.84
N LEU A 652 -27.84 9.85 -5.41
CA LEU A 652 -27.21 10.82 -6.31
C LEU A 652 -26.11 10.20 -7.14
N ASP A 653 -25.23 9.45 -6.50
CA ASP A 653 -24.08 8.82 -7.17
C ASP A 653 -24.55 7.74 -8.16
N ALA A 654 -25.55 6.93 -7.80
CA ALA A 654 -26.14 5.95 -8.70
C ALA A 654 -26.80 6.61 -9.93
N ALA A 655 -27.59 7.68 -9.72
CA ALA A 655 -28.18 8.43 -10.81
C ALA A 655 -27.12 9.06 -11.72
N THR A 656 -26.02 9.53 -11.15
CA THR A 656 -24.89 10.07 -11.91
C THR A 656 -24.23 8.99 -12.77
N ILE A 657 -24.04 7.78 -12.23
CA ILE A 657 -23.49 6.63 -12.99
C ILE A 657 -24.39 6.31 -14.18
N TYR A 658 -25.71 6.18 -13.97
CA TYR A 658 -26.65 5.89 -15.06
C TYR A 658 -26.63 7.01 -16.12
N GLY A 659 -26.62 8.26 -15.69
CA GLY A 659 -26.57 9.41 -16.60
C GLY A 659 -25.29 9.43 -17.44
N LEU A 660 -24.13 9.18 -16.84
CA LEU A 660 -22.85 9.08 -17.56
C LEU A 660 -22.85 7.92 -18.56
N LEU A 661 -23.38 6.75 -18.17
CA LEU A 661 -23.48 5.59 -19.04
C LEU A 661 -24.37 5.90 -20.26
N GLU A 662 -25.57 6.43 -20.05
CA GLU A 662 -26.55 6.64 -21.12
C GLU A 662 -26.21 7.80 -22.05
N ASN A 663 -25.67 8.91 -21.49
CA ASN A 663 -25.53 10.14 -22.25
C ASN A 663 -24.12 10.36 -22.82
N GLU A 664 -23.09 9.72 -22.23
CA GLU A 664 -21.71 9.96 -22.60
C GLU A 664 -20.97 8.68 -23.02
N ILE A 665 -20.87 7.70 -22.10
CA ILE A 665 -19.97 6.55 -22.25
C ILE A 665 -20.44 5.60 -23.35
N VAL A 666 -21.69 5.12 -23.24
CA VAL A 666 -22.25 4.15 -24.22
C VAL A 666 -22.36 4.76 -25.60
N PRO A 667 -22.89 6.00 -25.78
CA PRO A 667 -22.92 6.64 -27.07
C PRO A 667 -21.51 6.80 -27.70
N LEU A 668 -20.52 7.24 -26.94
CA LEU A 668 -19.17 7.42 -27.42
C LEU A 668 -18.50 6.11 -27.85
N TYR A 669 -18.69 5.02 -27.09
CA TYR A 669 -18.12 3.72 -27.42
C TYR A 669 -18.73 3.14 -28.73
N TYR A 670 -20.02 3.34 -28.95
CA TYR A 670 -20.74 2.82 -30.12
C TYR A 670 -20.81 3.80 -31.31
N ASP A 671 -20.25 4.99 -31.19
CA ASP A 671 -20.06 5.90 -32.34
C ASP A 671 -18.87 5.41 -33.20
N LYS A 672 -19.12 4.35 -33.98
CA LYS A 672 -18.14 3.64 -34.78
C LYS A 672 -18.20 4.05 -36.24
N ASP A 673 -17.04 4.23 -36.83
CA ASP A 673 -16.88 4.47 -38.26
C ASP A 673 -17.19 3.20 -39.09
N LYS A 674 -17.03 3.32 -40.41
CA LYS A 674 -17.28 2.19 -41.35
C LYS A 674 -16.38 0.96 -41.14
N LYS A 675 -15.23 1.13 -40.40
CA LYS A 675 -14.33 0.07 -40.01
C LYS A 675 -14.66 -0.53 -38.63
N GLY A 676 -15.71 -0.04 -37.98
CA GLY A 676 -16.09 -0.47 -36.65
C GLY A 676 -15.25 0.13 -35.54
N ILE A 677 -14.56 1.25 -35.75
CA ILE A 677 -13.63 1.89 -34.83
C ILE A 677 -14.27 3.16 -34.25
N SER A 678 -14.34 3.29 -32.92
CA SER A 678 -14.72 4.54 -32.26
C SER A 678 -13.51 5.46 -32.12
N LYS A 679 -13.43 6.48 -32.94
CA LYS A 679 -12.35 7.48 -32.89
C LYS A 679 -12.41 8.31 -31.61
N GLY A 680 -13.61 8.61 -31.14
CA GLY A 680 -13.81 9.30 -29.87
C GLY A 680 -13.26 8.50 -28.70
N TRP A 681 -13.51 7.21 -28.67
CA TRP A 681 -12.98 6.31 -27.66
C TRP A 681 -11.46 6.18 -27.71
N CYS A 682 -10.89 6.04 -28.91
CA CYS A 682 -9.44 6.05 -29.11
C CYS A 682 -8.78 7.33 -28.60
N LYS A 683 -9.43 8.48 -28.78
CA LYS A 683 -8.94 9.75 -28.25
C LYS A 683 -8.91 9.77 -26.72
N VAL A 684 -9.94 9.25 -26.07
CA VAL A 684 -9.98 9.14 -24.59
C VAL A 684 -8.84 8.23 -24.09
N ILE A 685 -8.61 7.09 -24.73
CA ILE A 685 -7.51 6.19 -24.37
C ILE A 685 -6.16 6.90 -24.52
N LYS A 686 -5.91 7.57 -25.63
CA LYS A 686 -4.65 8.29 -25.88
C LYS A 686 -4.43 9.38 -24.83
N ASN A 687 -5.47 10.14 -24.48
CA ASN A 687 -5.42 11.16 -23.43
C ASN A 687 -5.10 10.53 -22.07
N SER A 688 -5.76 9.43 -21.72
CA SER A 688 -5.53 8.71 -20.45
C SER A 688 -4.07 8.25 -20.34
N ILE A 689 -3.54 7.62 -21.38
CA ILE A 689 -2.15 7.15 -21.41
C ILE A 689 -1.15 8.31 -21.35
N ALA A 690 -1.34 9.38 -22.15
CA ALA A 690 -0.38 10.47 -22.23
C ALA A 690 -0.40 11.38 -21.01
N GLN A 691 -1.61 11.67 -20.47
CA GLN A 691 -1.79 12.73 -19.47
C GLN A 691 -1.84 12.19 -18.04
N ILE A 692 -2.15 10.91 -17.84
CA ILE A 692 -2.37 10.33 -16.51
C ILE A 692 -1.32 9.26 -16.18
N ALA A 693 -1.16 8.23 -17.00
CA ALA A 693 -0.33 7.08 -16.69
C ALA A 693 1.12 7.40 -16.24
N PRO A 694 1.84 8.38 -16.80
CA PRO A 694 3.21 8.71 -16.37
C PRO A 694 3.32 9.14 -14.90
N HIS A 695 2.25 9.73 -14.36
CA HIS A 695 2.22 10.25 -13.01
C HIS A 695 1.96 9.19 -11.93
N TYR A 696 1.57 7.97 -12.34
CA TYR A 696 1.18 6.89 -11.43
C TYR A 696 1.98 5.62 -11.62
N THR A 697 3.20 5.72 -12.13
CA THR A 697 4.17 4.63 -12.13
C THR A 697 4.83 4.46 -10.77
N MET A 698 5.21 3.24 -10.43
CA MET A 698 5.96 2.97 -9.20
C MET A 698 7.35 3.64 -9.21
N LYS A 699 7.94 3.84 -10.39
CA LYS A 699 9.16 4.62 -10.54
C LYS A 699 9.01 6.04 -10.00
N ARG A 700 7.95 6.74 -10.38
CA ARG A 700 7.63 8.07 -9.86
C ARG A 700 7.42 8.03 -8.34
N GLN A 701 6.68 7.04 -7.83
CA GLN A 701 6.45 6.90 -6.39
C GLN A 701 7.75 6.70 -5.62
N LEU A 702 8.64 5.82 -6.10
CA LEU A 702 9.94 5.57 -5.47
C LEU A 702 10.81 6.83 -5.46
N ASP A 703 10.86 7.55 -6.58
CA ASP A 703 11.61 8.79 -6.69
C ASP A 703 11.05 9.88 -5.76
N ASP A 704 9.72 9.99 -5.62
CA ASP A 704 9.07 10.88 -4.65
C ASP A 704 9.45 10.55 -3.19
N TYR A 705 9.54 9.27 -2.82
CA TYR A 705 10.01 8.88 -1.48
C TYR A 705 11.45 9.31 -1.25
N TYR A 706 12.34 9.17 -2.25
CA TYR A 706 13.72 9.66 -2.15
C TYR A 706 13.78 11.18 -2.02
N GLU A 707 13.04 11.90 -2.83
CA GLU A 707 13.04 13.36 -2.83
C GLU A 707 12.44 13.95 -1.55
N LYS A 708 11.27 13.45 -1.15
CA LYS A 708 10.50 14.04 -0.06
C LYS A 708 10.97 13.57 1.33
N PHE A 709 11.47 12.35 1.45
CA PHE A 709 11.76 11.71 2.74
C PHE A 709 13.16 11.12 2.85
N TYR A 710 13.52 10.06 2.15
CA TYR A 710 14.73 9.28 2.39
C TYR A 710 16.02 10.11 2.36
N ASN A 711 16.17 11.02 1.38
CA ASN A 711 17.36 11.87 1.28
C ASN A 711 17.45 12.83 2.47
N LYS A 712 16.33 13.37 2.93
CA LYS A 712 16.28 14.28 4.09
C LYS A 712 16.65 13.55 5.38
N GLU A 713 16.04 12.39 5.60
CA GLU A 713 16.29 11.56 6.79
C GLU A 713 17.73 11.07 6.84
N ALA A 714 18.29 10.57 5.72
CA ALA A 714 19.67 10.12 5.66
C ALA A 714 20.65 11.28 5.95
N LYS A 715 20.38 12.48 5.42
CA LYS A 715 21.14 13.69 5.75
C LYS A 715 21.03 14.01 7.23
N ARG A 716 19.81 13.99 7.77
CA ARG A 716 19.54 14.23 9.19
C ARG A 716 20.26 13.23 10.08
N PHE A 717 20.18 11.95 9.76
CA PHE A 717 20.85 10.90 10.52
C PHE A 717 22.38 11.09 10.52
N LYS A 718 22.98 11.46 9.39
CA LYS A 718 24.41 11.80 9.31
C LYS A 718 24.80 12.98 10.20
N GLU A 719 23.95 14.00 10.28
CA GLU A 719 24.18 15.19 11.12
C GLU A 719 24.09 14.84 12.60
N ILE A 720 23.04 14.11 13.00
CA ILE A 720 22.77 13.84 14.42
C ILE A 720 23.69 12.78 15.01
N SER A 721 24.22 11.87 14.18
CA SER A 721 25.13 10.78 14.60
C SER A 721 26.60 11.15 14.58
N LYS A 722 26.99 12.34 14.12
CA LYS A 722 28.36 12.80 14.14
C LYS A 722 28.93 12.91 15.54
N ASP A 723 30.27 12.84 15.64
CA ASP A 723 31.04 13.09 16.87
C ASP A 723 30.48 12.28 18.06
N ASN A 724 30.30 10.98 17.85
CA ASN A 724 29.74 10.07 18.85
C ASN A 724 28.36 10.49 19.32
N ASN A 725 27.48 10.81 18.37
CA ASN A 725 26.08 11.20 18.58
C ASN A 725 25.93 12.50 19.40
N LYS A 726 26.88 13.42 19.27
CA LYS A 726 26.89 14.64 20.09
C LYS A 726 25.59 15.43 19.96
N LEU A 727 25.12 15.69 18.74
CA LEU A 727 23.92 16.47 18.51
C LEU A 727 22.66 15.78 19.07
N ALA A 728 22.57 14.44 18.99
CA ALA A 728 21.47 13.69 19.61
C ALA A 728 21.46 13.85 21.12
N LYS A 729 22.63 13.80 21.74
CA LYS A 729 22.79 14.01 23.20
C LYS A 729 22.43 15.45 23.62
N ASP A 730 22.88 16.43 22.84
CA ASP A 730 22.59 17.84 23.11
C ASP A 730 21.08 18.16 22.99
N ILE A 731 20.39 17.59 21.98
CA ILE A 731 18.94 17.74 21.80
C ILE A 731 18.17 17.04 22.93
N ALA A 732 18.54 15.82 23.30
CA ALA A 732 17.92 15.09 24.39
C ALA A 732 18.02 15.86 25.70
N GLN A 733 19.20 16.34 26.05
CA GLN A 733 19.45 17.15 27.23
C GLN A 733 18.64 18.46 27.22
N TRP A 734 18.56 19.13 26.07
CA TRP A 734 17.75 20.33 25.92
C TRP A 734 16.26 20.04 26.12
N LYS A 735 15.73 18.94 25.53
CA LYS A 735 14.34 18.53 25.72
C LYS A 735 14.02 18.23 27.20
N GLU A 736 14.90 17.54 27.89
CA GLU A 736 14.78 17.27 29.33
C GLU A 736 14.73 18.56 30.15
N ALA A 737 15.63 19.48 29.90
CA ALA A 737 15.68 20.76 30.60
C ALA A 737 14.43 21.63 30.39
N VAL A 738 13.90 21.61 29.15
CA VAL A 738 12.65 22.33 28.83
C VAL A 738 11.45 21.65 29.50
N ALA A 739 11.34 20.31 29.43
CA ALA A 739 10.25 19.56 30.04
C ALA A 739 10.17 19.79 31.55
N GLU A 740 11.30 19.78 32.28
CA GLU A 740 11.35 20.02 33.71
C GLU A 740 10.84 21.41 34.11
N ARG A 741 11.04 22.43 33.28
CA ARG A 741 10.74 23.83 33.58
C ARG A 741 9.51 24.37 32.89
N TRP A 742 8.95 23.63 31.97
CA TRP A 742 7.83 24.09 31.13
C TRP A 742 6.65 24.65 31.90
N ASP A 743 6.23 23.97 32.95
CA ASP A 743 5.07 24.38 33.71
C ASP A 743 5.32 25.64 34.58
N ALA A 744 6.57 25.90 34.92
CA ALA A 744 6.97 27.08 35.66
C ALA A 744 7.13 28.34 34.81
N ILE A 745 7.19 28.20 33.50
CA ILE A 745 7.26 29.35 32.57
C ILE A 745 5.98 30.17 32.68
N SER A 746 6.13 31.48 32.90
CA SER A 746 5.02 32.38 33.17
C SER A 746 5.10 33.69 32.39
N VAL A 747 3.94 34.25 32.07
CA VAL A 747 3.82 35.62 31.54
C VAL A 747 3.99 36.62 32.64
N VAL A 748 5.01 37.48 32.59
CA VAL A 748 5.28 38.54 33.51
C VAL A 748 4.42 39.77 33.20
N SER A 749 4.34 40.13 31.93
CA SER A 749 3.46 41.20 31.46
C SER A 749 3.11 41.00 29.98
N SER A 750 1.99 41.57 29.59
CA SER A 750 1.59 41.63 28.18
C SER A 750 0.94 42.97 27.86
N GLU A 751 1.23 43.50 26.67
CA GLU A 751 0.72 44.79 26.22
C GLU A 751 0.27 44.69 24.76
N TRP A 752 -0.82 45.44 24.44
CA TRP A 752 -1.31 45.57 23.07
C TRP A 752 -1.89 46.99 22.88
N ASP A 753 -1.51 47.65 21.80
CA ASP A 753 -2.03 48.98 21.47
C ASP A 753 -3.28 48.93 20.55
N PHE A 754 -3.90 47.80 20.42
CA PHE A 754 -5.09 47.57 19.60
C PHE A 754 -6.34 48.25 20.26
N PRO A 755 -7.10 49.08 19.53
CA PRO A 755 -8.24 49.78 20.10
C PRO A 755 -9.48 48.88 20.29
N VAL A 756 -10.28 49.15 21.31
CA VAL A 756 -11.55 48.41 21.60
C VAL A 756 -12.53 48.52 20.43
N THR A 757 -12.49 49.58 19.66
CA THR A 757 -13.36 49.81 18.49
C THR A 757 -13.01 48.96 17.26
N GLY A 758 -11.95 48.15 17.33
CA GLY A 758 -11.41 47.35 16.23
C GLY A 758 -10.23 48.04 15.55
N CYS A 759 -9.48 47.26 14.76
CA CYS A 759 -8.32 47.73 14.03
C CYS A 759 -8.64 48.15 12.59
N GLU A 760 -7.87 49.09 12.10
CA GLU A 760 -7.91 49.50 10.70
C GLU A 760 -6.94 48.65 9.85
N ALA A 761 -7.42 48.17 8.73
CA ALA A 761 -6.58 47.41 7.81
C ALA A 761 -5.40 48.25 7.30
N GLY A 762 -4.20 47.67 7.32
CA GLY A 762 -2.99 48.35 6.88
C GLY A 762 -2.31 49.23 7.93
N LYS A 763 -2.98 49.55 9.04
CA LYS A 763 -2.38 50.26 10.18
C LYS A 763 -1.51 49.27 11.02
N LYS A 764 -0.45 49.81 11.60
CA LYS A 764 0.48 49.03 12.44
C LYS A 764 0.06 49.07 13.90
N TYR A 765 0.13 47.94 14.54
CA TYR A 765 -0.18 47.76 15.95
C TYR A 765 0.93 46.90 16.61
N THR A 766 1.28 47.21 17.85
CA THR A 766 2.35 46.50 18.56
C THR A 766 1.77 45.54 19.59
N LEU A 767 2.22 44.29 19.52
CA LEU A 767 1.96 43.25 20.52
C LEU A 767 3.25 42.92 21.24
N LYS A 768 3.25 42.96 22.56
CA LYS A 768 4.42 42.70 23.38
C LYS A 768 4.10 41.75 24.55
N PHE A 769 5.00 40.82 24.79
CA PHE A 769 4.96 39.87 25.92
C PHE A 769 6.31 39.86 26.61
N VAL A 770 6.30 39.81 27.92
CA VAL A 770 7.48 39.49 28.73
C VAL A 770 7.25 38.13 29.41
N ILE A 771 8.13 37.18 29.10
CA ILE A 771 8.04 35.80 29.57
C ILE A 771 9.23 35.51 30.51
N ASN A 772 8.96 34.93 31.68
CA ASN A 772 10.02 34.39 32.52
C ASN A 772 10.30 32.92 32.06
N GLU A 773 11.45 32.74 31.42
CA GLU A 773 11.83 31.44 30.83
C GLU A 773 12.50 30.47 31.83
N GLN A 774 12.60 30.81 33.09
CA GLN A 774 13.14 29.93 34.13
C GLN A 774 14.61 29.46 33.84
N GLY A 775 15.39 30.28 33.15
CA GLY A 775 16.81 30.00 32.85
C GLY A 775 16.99 29.03 31.68
N LEU A 776 16.09 29.01 30.69
CA LEU A 776 16.16 28.18 29.49
C LEU A 776 16.85 28.86 28.31
N ASP A 777 17.34 30.09 28.44
CA ASP A 777 18.20 30.81 27.51
C ASP A 777 17.71 30.85 26.03
N ASP A 778 16.57 31.55 25.78
CA ASP A 778 15.92 31.68 24.46
C ASP A 778 15.40 30.35 23.88
N ALA A 779 14.97 29.45 24.72
CA ALA A 779 14.38 28.16 24.29
C ALA A 779 12.90 28.26 23.91
N ILE A 780 12.30 29.44 23.95
CA ILE A 780 10.86 29.66 23.76
C ILE A 780 10.63 30.49 22.49
N GLY A 781 9.62 30.12 21.75
CA GLY A 781 9.02 30.92 20.67
C GLY A 781 7.61 31.35 21.03
N LEU A 782 7.23 32.57 20.63
CA LEU A 782 5.87 33.09 20.73
C LEU A 782 5.34 33.45 19.34
N GLU A 783 4.07 33.19 19.11
CA GLU A 783 3.40 33.55 17.88
C GLU A 783 1.93 33.86 18.12
N LYS A 784 1.41 34.88 17.43
CA LYS A 784 -0.01 35.17 17.37
C LYS A 784 -0.64 34.32 16.28
N VAL A 785 -1.64 33.54 16.63
CA VAL A 785 -2.37 32.65 15.71
C VAL A 785 -3.76 33.21 15.48
N ASN A 786 -4.11 33.36 14.21
CA ASN A 786 -5.42 33.84 13.80
C ASN A 786 -6.19 32.69 13.15
N ILE A 787 -7.42 32.47 13.59
CA ILE A 787 -8.29 31.42 13.09
C ILE A 787 -9.63 31.97 12.63
N TYR A 788 -10.24 31.27 11.69
CA TYR A 788 -11.62 31.52 11.26
C TYR A 788 -12.42 30.20 11.31
N THR A 789 -13.71 30.32 11.43
CA THR A 789 -14.62 29.19 11.34
C THR A 789 -15.10 29.10 9.91
N ASP A 790 -14.84 27.94 9.26
CA ASP A 790 -15.27 27.70 7.88
C ASP A 790 -16.80 27.43 7.82
N LYS A 791 -17.33 27.29 6.59
CA LYS A 791 -18.75 27.01 6.35
C LYS A 791 -19.27 25.70 6.94
N ASN A 792 -18.38 24.78 7.33
CA ASN A 792 -18.71 23.51 7.97
C ASN A 792 -18.64 23.59 9.49
N GLY A 793 -18.29 24.76 10.07
CA GLY A 793 -18.11 24.97 11.49
C GLY A 793 -16.74 24.54 12.02
N GLU A 794 -15.77 24.20 11.13
CA GLU A 794 -14.41 23.86 11.51
C GLU A 794 -13.55 25.09 11.68
N GLU A 795 -12.79 25.15 12.77
CA GLU A 795 -11.79 26.19 13.01
C GLU A 795 -10.51 25.89 12.23
N LYS A 796 -10.04 26.89 11.49
CA LYS A 796 -8.84 26.80 10.63
C LYS A 796 -7.92 27.99 10.84
N VAL A 797 -6.63 27.71 10.83
CA VAL A 797 -5.61 28.75 10.84
C VAL A 797 -5.57 29.45 9.48
N PHE A 798 -5.61 30.78 9.48
CA PHE A 798 -5.37 31.55 8.26
C PHE A 798 -4.09 32.40 8.31
N SER A 799 -3.57 32.71 9.51
CA SER A 799 -2.25 33.32 9.64
C SER A 799 -1.60 33.01 10.99
N VAL A 800 -0.29 32.91 10.97
CA VAL A 800 0.57 32.80 12.14
C VAL A 800 1.63 33.88 12.06
N GLU A 801 1.72 34.72 13.08
CA GLU A 801 2.56 35.90 13.14
C GLU A 801 3.55 35.74 14.30
N PRO A 802 4.85 35.46 14.05
CA PRO A 802 5.83 35.25 15.11
C PRO A 802 6.17 36.56 15.81
N LEU A 803 6.27 36.51 17.16
CA LEU A 803 6.85 37.59 17.94
C LEU A 803 8.38 37.40 18.00
N LYS A 804 9.10 38.47 17.79
CA LYS A 804 10.57 38.46 17.87
C LYS A 804 11.05 38.78 19.28
N MET A 805 12.02 38.04 19.78
CA MET A 805 12.73 38.36 21.00
C MET A 805 13.57 39.62 20.74
N ILE A 806 13.32 40.70 21.51
CA ILE A 806 13.96 42.02 21.35
C ILE A 806 14.92 42.36 22.50
N GLY A 807 14.88 41.60 23.59
CA GLY A 807 15.77 41.81 24.71
C GLY A 807 15.40 40.91 25.91
N TYR A 808 16.26 40.91 26.90
CA TYR A 808 16.03 40.14 28.14
C TYR A 808 16.66 40.90 29.36
N ASP A 809 16.07 40.64 30.50
CA ASP A 809 16.60 41.08 31.83
C ASP A 809 16.48 39.92 32.82
N GLY A 810 17.62 39.32 33.16
CA GLY A 810 17.69 38.05 33.88
C GLY A 810 16.98 36.93 33.11
N ASN A 811 15.99 36.29 33.73
CA ASN A 811 15.17 35.26 33.15
C ASN A 811 13.94 35.78 32.36
N ASN A 812 13.77 37.08 32.27
CA ASN A 812 12.62 37.73 31.65
C ASN A 812 12.97 38.13 30.24
N TYR A 813 12.41 37.42 29.27
CA TYR A 813 12.60 37.63 27.82
C TYR A 813 11.44 38.43 27.25
N THR A 814 11.72 39.50 26.51
CA THR A 814 10.75 40.38 25.86
C THR A 814 10.56 40.00 24.40
N PHE A 815 9.34 39.70 24.04
CA PHE A 815 8.93 39.37 22.70
C PHE A 815 7.99 40.46 22.16
N GLU A 816 8.21 40.87 20.89
CA GLU A 816 7.44 41.92 20.24
C GLU A 816 7.14 41.57 18.77
N ALA A 817 5.95 41.97 18.32
CA ALA A 817 5.58 41.96 16.92
C ALA A 817 4.86 43.24 16.53
N GLU A 818 5.27 43.82 15.41
CA GLU A 818 4.51 44.88 14.72
C GLU A 818 3.56 44.18 13.72
N LEU A 819 2.28 44.27 13.99
CA LEU A 819 1.21 43.59 13.27
C LEU A 819 0.44 44.58 12.41
N SER A 820 0.15 44.21 11.15
CA SER A 820 -0.67 45.01 10.26
C SER A 820 -1.79 44.14 9.67
N PRO A 821 -2.99 44.19 10.24
CA PRO A 821 -4.12 43.44 9.72
C PRO A 821 -4.42 43.80 8.25
N ARG A 822 -4.59 42.79 7.41
CA ARG A 822 -4.87 42.96 5.98
C ARG A 822 -6.22 42.41 5.53
N GLN A 823 -6.82 41.56 6.36
CA GLN A 823 -8.13 40.97 6.05
C GLN A 823 -9.24 41.61 6.82
N PHE A 824 -10.36 41.85 6.13
CA PHE A 824 -11.58 42.34 6.75
C PHE A 824 -12.38 41.19 7.37
N GLY A 825 -13.12 41.48 8.44
CA GLY A 825 -14.03 40.56 9.11
C GLY A 825 -13.69 40.31 10.56
N GLN A 826 -14.42 39.40 11.16
CA GLN A 826 -14.20 38.95 12.51
C GLN A 826 -13.48 37.58 12.49
N TYR A 827 -12.41 37.48 13.26
CA TYR A 827 -11.67 36.23 13.45
C TYR A 827 -11.17 36.14 14.88
N LYS A 828 -10.92 34.91 15.33
CA LYS A 828 -10.39 34.65 16.67
C LYS A 828 -8.86 34.72 16.62
N SER A 829 -8.27 35.27 17.67
CA SER A 829 -6.81 35.36 17.80
C SER A 829 -6.38 34.97 19.22
N ALA A 830 -5.26 34.28 19.32
CA ALA A 830 -4.61 33.96 20.59
C ALA A 830 -3.09 33.93 20.39
N VAL A 831 -2.34 33.93 21.50
CA VAL A 831 -0.87 33.78 21.45
C VAL A 831 -0.52 32.37 21.88
N ARG A 832 0.30 31.72 21.07
CA ARG A 832 0.81 30.38 21.31
C ARG A 832 2.30 30.43 21.64
N MET A 833 2.68 29.80 22.77
CA MET A 833 4.06 29.59 23.18
C MET A 833 4.46 28.16 22.88
N TYR A 834 5.66 27.98 22.34
CA TYR A 834 6.21 26.67 21.98
C TYR A 834 7.72 26.63 22.22
N PRO A 835 8.33 25.42 22.42
CA PRO A 835 9.77 25.28 22.51
C PRO A 835 10.44 25.57 21.16
N LYS A 836 11.47 26.38 21.17
CA LYS A 836 12.20 26.79 19.97
C LYS A 836 13.62 26.25 19.99
N ASN A 837 13.92 25.36 19.02
CA ASN A 837 15.27 24.88 18.79
C ASN A 837 15.50 24.70 17.28
N LYS A 838 16.56 25.34 16.77
CA LYS A 838 16.91 25.27 15.33
C LYS A 838 17.26 23.86 14.82
N ASN A 839 17.57 22.94 15.74
CA ASN A 839 17.95 21.58 15.43
C ASN A 839 16.76 20.61 15.43
N LEU A 840 15.54 21.06 15.75
CA LEU A 840 14.33 20.26 15.57
C LEU A 840 13.86 20.35 14.11
N PRO A 841 13.72 19.22 13.40
CA PRO A 841 13.17 19.17 12.04
C PRO A 841 11.74 19.70 11.97
N HIS A 842 10.91 19.34 12.93
CA HIS A 842 9.53 19.76 13.05
C HIS A 842 9.24 20.24 14.47
N ARG A 843 8.38 21.25 14.63
CA ARG A 843 7.96 21.72 15.97
C ARG A 843 7.27 20.62 16.77
N GLN A 844 6.53 19.74 16.08
CA GLN A 844 5.81 18.62 16.65
C GLN A 844 6.73 17.51 17.19
N ASP A 845 8.02 17.51 16.87
CA ASP A 845 9.00 16.57 17.43
C ASP A 845 9.19 16.73 18.93
N PHE A 846 8.78 17.89 19.48
CA PHE A 846 8.72 18.15 20.89
C PHE A 846 7.49 19.01 21.21
N CYS A 847 6.35 18.35 21.35
CA CYS A 847 5.03 18.96 21.34
C CYS A 847 4.61 19.48 22.72
N TYR A 848 5.26 20.54 23.18
CA TYR A 848 4.83 21.34 24.34
C TYR A 848 4.24 22.66 23.84
N VAL A 849 3.02 23.00 24.27
CA VAL A 849 2.31 24.23 23.85
C VAL A 849 1.56 24.81 25.00
N LYS A 850 1.66 26.14 25.19
CA LYS A 850 0.75 26.92 26.05
C LYS A 850 0.07 27.99 25.22
N TRP A 851 -1.22 28.20 25.47
CA TRP A 851 -2.01 29.23 24.83
C TRP A 851 -2.33 30.33 25.80
N PHE A 852 -2.21 31.59 25.38
CA PHE A 852 -2.50 32.78 26.12
C PHE A 852 -3.55 33.61 25.39
N GLU A 853 -4.45 34.19 26.17
CA GLU A 853 -5.35 35.23 25.65
C GLU A 853 -4.55 36.48 25.25
N LEU A 854 -5.06 37.19 24.26
CA LEU A 854 -4.52 38.49 23.94
C LEU A 854 -4.73 39.45 25.11
N PRO A 855 -3.83 40.42 25.33
CA PRO A 855 -4.05 41.47 26.33
C PRO A 855 -5.35 42.22 26.09
N ALA A 856 -5.89 42.88 27.12
CA ALA A 856 -7.08 43.74 26.99
C ALA A 856 -6.84 44.81 25.94
N PHE A 857 -7.85 45.11 25.13
CA PHE A 857 -7.79 46.22 24.19
C PHE A 857 -7.66 47.54 24.90
N LYS A 858 -6.90 48.48 24.38
CA LYS A 858 -6.82 49.83 24.89
C LYS A 858 -8.13 50.61 24.64
N GLY A 859 -8.78 51.11 25.71
CA GLY A 859 -10.00 51.91 25.69
C GLY A 859 -9.79 53.30 25.10
#